data_4970aade3651e5cfa63dfd780d31c7e2
#
_entry.id   4970aade3651e5cfa63dfd780d31c7e2
#
_cell.length_a   1.000
_cell.length_b   1.000
_cell.length_c   1.000
_cell.angle_alpha   90.00
_cell.angle_beta   90.00
_cell.angle_gamma   90.00
#
_symmetry.space_group_name_H-M   'P 1'
#
loop_
_entity.id
_entity.type
_entity.pdbx_description
1 polymer ?
#
loop_
_entity_poly.entity_id
_entity_poly.type
_entity_poly.pdbx_seq_one_letter_code
_entity_poly.pdbx_strand_id
1 'polypeptide(L)'
;MAAHAASGAVKLFSSKGRVVTAAVVILLALFLLRPGVSRLKARITNSISQAVARPAEIGSVHLRFLPRPGFDLENLVIYEDPAFGAEPMLRAPEVTAVVRLTSLLRGRLDIARLELTEPSLNLVRRADGRWNWEALLERTERTPLAPTAKSKSEARPGFPYIEASSGRINFKAGQEKKPYALLNADFAVWQESENTWGVRLRAEPLRTDMSLSDAGLLRMNGTWQRAGSLRETPLHFSLEWDQAQLGQLTKLVSGNDKGWRGEVRLEATLSGIPAAMQVTADASIQDFRRYDISSSEGLRLAAHCDGKYSSVEGVVHEVFCTAPVSDGTITLHGDVGLPGVDKVSLSLSVESVPVSAVAQLARRAKKDLPADLVAAGSVQGNFAVKEDGPALGGLEFHGRGEIANLRLQSANTKAEFAPGNIPFVLRSDRASTLAPSQRKSVRHFHDEILPAPDELRVEYGPFPVALGRPVPAQARGWVARSGYGMVLRGDGEVSHTLRLATLLGLPAIKANVEGMAQMDLQIAGSWAGNFSGTSAAFSLPEVTGKAQLHNLRATVRGINGPIEISSAELLLAQDGVRVEKLNVQAADARWTGSMALPRGCGMPGTCLIRFNLNAEELGLSDLDEWLSSPPSRRRWYQVLTSAEPTSPFLENLRASGKVSIGRLRFPSIVADRVSAALDLERGTLKISELRADLLGGKHRGDWQMDLSAAPPRYTGSGTLTGISLQEMADAMHDPWISGTAEGTYQLTASGIDSSAFWESAEGALQFDLRNGVLSHISLASDEGPLRVARWQGRARLRAGKIEIDKGKLVSPFATYEISGTASLGRMLDLELTRGAEMKPDRGGALVYSITGTVAEPRVALTPAQETQARLKP
;
A
#
# COMPACT_ATOMS: atom_id res chain seq x y z
N MET A 1 -72.61 -103.85 -3.90
CA MET A 1 -71.60 -103.59 -4.81
C MET A 1 -71.64 -102.09 -5.22
N ALA A 2 -71.00 -101.23 -4.59
CA ALA A 2 -70.69 -99.88 -4.91
C ALA A 2 -70.29 -99.03 -3.66
N ALA A 3 -69.09 -99.06 -3.27
CA ALA A 3 -68.57 -98.17 -2.24
C ALA A 3 -67.04 -98.16 -2.41
N HIS A 4 -66.57 -97.34 -3.25
CA HIS A 4 -65.18 -96.89 -3.31
C HIS A 4 -65.00 -95.77 -4.40
N ALA A 5 -65.52 -94.58 -4.14
CA ALA A 5 -65.10 -93.42 -4.92
C ALA A 5 -65.46 -92.10 -4.23
N ALA A 6 -64.99 -91.86 -3.02
CA ALA A 6 -65.13 -90.59 -2.35
C ALA A 6 -63.95 -90.29 -1.28
N SER A 7 -62.75 -90.69 -1.61
CA SER A 7 -61.63 -90.47 -0.73
C SER A 7 -60.39 -89.83 -1.37
N GLY A 8 -60.58 -89.19 -2.52
CA GLY A 8 -59.47 -88.64 -3.33
C GLY A 8 -59.39 -87.06 -3.44
N ALA A 9 -60.35 -86.33 -2.90
CA ALA A 9 -60.41 -84.84 -3.17
C ALA A 9 -60.08 -83.92 -2.03
N VAL A 10 -59.49 -84.42 -0.90
CA VAL A 10 -59.20 -83.50 0.27
C VAL A 10 -57.69 -83.48 0.59
N LYS A 11 -56.83 -84.09 -0.22
CA LYS A 11 -55.34 -84.03 0.05
C LYS A 11 -54.53 -83.18 -0.89
N LEU A 12 -55.06 -82.20 -1.60
CA LEU A 12 -54.33 -81.32 -2.52
C LEU A 12 -54.29 -79.81 -2.05
N PHE A 13 -54.56 -79.49 -0.77
CA PHE A 13 -54.10 -78.23 -0.21
C PHE A 13 -52.75 -78.47 0.45
N SER A 14 -51.75 -78.64 -0.37
CA SER A 14 -50.35 -78.73 0.02
C SER A 14 -49.97 -77.44 0.84
N SER A 15 -49.03 -77.58 1.75
CA SER A 15 -48.47 -76.52 2.59
C SER A 15 -48.17 -75.21 1.85
N LYS A 16 -47.90 -75.32 0.54
CA LYS A 16 -47.67 -74.17 -0.39
C LYS A 16 -49.00 -73.38 -0.63
N GLY A 17 -50.18 -74.00 -0.74
CA GLY A 17 -51.47 -73.28 -0.87
C GLY A 17 -51.85 -72.46 0.36
N ARG A 18 -51.57 -73.02 1.57
CA ARG A 18 -51.79 -72.26 2.84
C ARG A 18 -50.83 -71.15 2.98
N VAL A 19 -49.59 -71.26 2.56
CA VAL A 19 -48.59 -70.15 2.57
C VAL A 19 -48.99 -69.09 1.56
N VAL A 20 -49.46 -69.46 0.34
CA VAL A 20 -49.95 -68.47 -0.64
C VAL A 20 -51.23 -67.77 -0.18
N THR A 21 -52.20 -68.52 0.42
CA THR A 21 -53.41 -67.89 0.97
C THR A 21 -53.10 -67.00 2.19
N ALA A 22 -52.20 -67.43 3.06
CA ALA A 22 -51.73 -66.61 4.16
C ALA A 22 -50.99 -65.40 3.65
N ALA A 23 -50.12 -65.49 2.62
CA ALA A 23 -49.46 -64.36 1.98
C ALA A 23 -50.42 -63.39 1.27
N VAL A 24 -51.47 -63.93 0.58
CA VAL A 24 -52.51 -63.14 -0.06
C VAL A 24 -53.38 -62.43 1.01
N VAL A 25 -53.78 -63.18 2.08
CA VAL A 25 -54.52 -62.59 3.23
C VAL A 25 -53.68 -61.53 3.95
N ILE A 26 -52.39 -61.73 4.12
CA ILE A 26 -51.48 -60.76 4.67
C ILE A 26 -51.35 -59.58 3.74
N LEU A 27 -51.19 -59.81 2.41
CA LEU A 27 -51.19 -58.71 1.41
C LEU A 27 -52.53 -57.97 1.32
N LEU A 28 -53.65 -58.68 1.39
CA LEU A 28 -54.99 -58.05 1.41
C LEU A 28 -55.23 -57.32 2.72
N ALA A 29 -54.82 -57.86 3.85
CA ALA A 29 -54.85 -57.20 5.14
C ALA A 29 -53.91 -55.93 5.17
N LEU A 30 -52.74 -56.03 4.57
CA LEU A 30 -51.86 -54.89 4.34
C LEU A 30 -52.46 -53.85 3.40
N PHE A 31 -53.19 -54.26 2.38
CA PHE A 31 -53.90 -53.36 1.45
C PHE A 31 -55.17 -52.72 2.07
N LEU A 32 -55.95 -53.46 2.89
CA LEU A 32 -57.11 -52.96 3.61
C LEU A 32 -56.75 -52.14 4.84
N LEU A 33 -55.60 -52.39 5.43
CA LEU A 33 -54.99 -51.62 6.52
C LEU A 33 -54.27 -50.36 6.06
N ARG A 34 -54.34 -49.99 4.77
CA ARG A 34 -53.83 -48.64 4.36
C ARG A 34 -54.57 -47.58 5.19
N PRO A 35 -54.04 -47.11 6.30
CA PRO A 35 -54.62 -45.88 6.94
C PRO A 35 -54.54 -44.85 5.85
N GLY A 36 -55.65 -44.16 5.58
CA GLY A 36 -55.63 -43.15 4.54
C GLY A 36 -54.45 -42.23 4.84
N VAL A 37 -53.57 -42.03 3.83
CA VAL A 37 -52.27 -41.29 3.96
C VAL A 37 -52.49 -39.96 4.67
N SER A 38 -53.68 -39.34 4.54
CA SER A 38 -54.10 -38.16 5.24
C SER A 38 -54.21 -38.31 6.75
N ARG A 39 -54.72 -39.46 7.25
CA ARG A 39 -54.84 -39.72 8.69
C ARG A 39 -53.47 -40.03 9.32
N LEU A 40 -52.60 -40.71 8.56
CA LEU A 40 -51.21 -40.92 9.01
C LEU A 40 -50.43 -39.63 9.06
N LYS A 41 -50.52 -38.81 8.01
CA LYS A 41 -49.96 -37.45 7.99
C LYS A 41 -50.42 -36.64 9.21
N ALA A 42 -51.72 -36.56 9.46
CA ALA A 42 -52.26 -35.79 10.61
C ALA A 42 -51.72 -36.32 11.97
N ARG A 43 -51.62 -37.64 12.15
CA ARG A 43 -51.07 -38.27 13.37
C ARG A 43 -49.58 -37.97 13.54
N ILE A 44 -48.76 -38.07 12.50
CA ILE A 44 -47.34 -37.77 12.54
C ILE A 44 -47.14 -36.27 12.82
N THR A 45 -47.86 -35.38 12.12
CA THR A 45 -47.79 -33.95 12.33
C THR A 45 -48.16 -33.56 13.77
N ASN A 46 -49.25 -34.12 14.30
CA ASN A 46 -49.68 -33.87 15.70
C ASN A 46 -48.64 -34.42 16.70
N SER A 47 -48.07 -35.61 16.45
CA SER A 47 -47.05 -36.19 17.31
C SER A 47 -45.78 -35.33 17.36
N ILE A 48 -45.32 -34.81 16.19
CA ILE A 48 -44.16 -33.90 16.10
C ILE A 48 -44.52 -32.58 16.81
N SER A 49 -45.70 -32.00 16.53
CA SER A 49 -46.14 -30.74 17.18
C SER A 49 -46.21 -30.89 18.69
N GLN A 50 -46.67 -32.00 19.21
CA GLN A 50 -46.70 -32.27 20.65
C GLN A 50 -45.31 -32.48 21.25
N ALA A 51 -44.45 -33.23 20.55
CA ALA A 51 -43.09 -33.49 21.03
C ALA A 51 -42.24 -32.19 21.09
N VAL A 52 -42.34 -31.37 20.09
CA VAL A 52 -41.61 -30.11 20.01
C VAL A 52 -42.35 -28.93 20.66
N ALA A 53 -43.68 -29.11 20.95
CA ALA A 53 -44.60 -28.09 21.46
C ALA A 53 -44.68 -26.83 20.59
N ARG A 54 -44.60 -27.02 19.33
CA ARG A 54 -44.67 -25.98 18.30
C ARG A 54 -45.50 -26.48 17.13
N PRO A 55 -46.21 -25.63 16.43
CA PRO A 55 -46.89 -26.04 15.20
C PRO A 55 -45.93 -26.64 14.20
N ALA A 56 -46.24 -27.81 13.69
CA ALA A 56 -45.50 -28.45 12.63
C ALA A 56 -46.40 -28.64 11.40
N GLU A 57 -45.82 -28.61 10.23
CA GLU A 57 -46.45 -28.86 8.95
C GLU A 57 -45.60 -29.83 8.13
N ILE A 58 -46.23 -30.77 7.42
CA ILE A 58 -45.56 -31.73 6.56
C ILE A 58 -46.22 -31.68 5.19
N GLY A 59 -45.46 -31.60 4.13
CA GLY A 59 -45.92 -31.62 2.74
C GLY A 59 -46.51 -32.93 2.36
N SER A 60 -45.72 -33.99 2.33
CA SER A 60 -46.16 -35.37 2.02
C SER A 60 -45.55 -36.38 2.98
N VAL A 61 -46.14 -37.57 3.06
CA VAL A 61 -45.65 -38.68 3.87
C VAL A 61 -45.68 -39.94 3.01
N HIS A 62 -44.53 -40.59 2.85
CA HIS A 62 -44.36 -41.82 2.11
C HIS A 62 -43.95 -42.97 3.06
N LEU A 63 -44.59 -44.12 2.92
CA LEU A 63 -44.24 -45.32 3.69
C LEU A 63 -43.07 -46.03 3.03
N ARG A 64 -42.06 -46.32 3.83
CA ARG A 64 -40.88 -47.09 3.39
C ARG A 64 -40.85 -48.41 4.12
N PHE A 65 -40.71 -49.52 3.37
CA PHE A 65 -40.65 -50.86 3.93
C PHE A 65 -39.24 -51.46 3.90
N LEU A 66 -38.43 -51.11 2.88
CA LEU A 66 -37.09 -51.62 2.67
C LEU A 66 -36.10 -50.46 2.49
N PRO A 67 -34.85 -50.53 2.94
CA PRO A 67 -34.25 -51.67 3.69
C PRO A 67 -34.62 -51.70 5.16
N ARG A 68 -35.19 -50.62 5.71
CA ARG A 68 -35.71 -50.50 7.08
C ARG A 68 -37.06 -49.86 7.04
N PRO A 69 -38.07 -50.41 7.80
CA PRO A 69 -39.40 -49.83 7.84
C PRO A 69 -39.38 -48.44 8.46
N GLY A 70 -40.14 -47.52 7.86
CA GLY A 70 -40.19 -46.14 8.28
C GLY A 70 -41.06 -45.26 7.43
N PHE A 71 -40.84 -43.97 7.53
CA PHE A 71 -41.53 -42.92 6.78
C PHE A 71 -40.53 -41.95 6.19
N ASP A 72 -40.78 -41.52 4.99
CA ASP A 72 -40.11 -40.40 4.36
C ASP A 72 -41.09 -39.23 4.35
N LEU A 73 -40.70 -38.11 4.99
CA LEU A 73 -41.49 -36.89 5.13
C LEU A 73 -40.85 -35.85 4.22
N GLU A 74 -41.67 -35.25 3.38
CA GLU A 74 -41.18 -34.13 2.52
C GLU A 74 -41.68 -32.81 3.09
N ASN A 75 -40.83 -31.80 3.01
CA ASN A 75 -41.11 -30.42 3.41
C ASN A 75 -41.63 -30.33 4.85
N LEU A 76 -40.87 -30.84 5.81
CA LEU A 76 -41.17 -30.63 7.23
C LEU A 76 -40.83 -29.17 7.59
N VAL A 77 -41.82 -28.45 8.14
CA VAL A 77 -41.66 -27.12 8.69
C VAL A 77 -42.10 -27.14 10.15
N ILE A 78 -41.21 -26.74 11.05
CA ILE A 78 -41.54 -26.49 12.46
C ILE A 78 -41.53 -24.99 12.68
N TYR A 79 -42.71 -24.43 12.96
CA TYR A 79 -42.87 -23.01 13.18
C TYR A 79 -42.28 -22.59 14.51
N GLU A 80 -41.93 -21.31 14.59
CA GLU A 80 -41.39 -20.73 15.81
C GLU A 80 -42.49 -20.28 16.76
N ASP A 81 -42.17 -20.17 18.05
CA ASP A 81 -43.01 -19.44 18.99
C ASP A 81 -43.02 -17.95 18.60
N PRO A 82 -44.21 -17.32 18.47
CA PRO A 82 -44.33 -15.91 18.12
C PRO A 82 -43.45 -14.97 18.97
N ALA A 83 -43.13 -15.37 20.20
CA ALA A 83 -42.20 -14.63 21.06
C ALA A 83 -40.76 -14.52 20.54
N PHE A 84 -40.34 -15.39 19.63
CA PHE A 84 -39.00 -15.42 19.02
C PHE A 84 -39.01 -14.94 17.56
N GLY A 85 -40.18 -14.78 16.94
CA GLY A 85 -40.29 -14.28 15.57
C GLY A 85 -41.27 -15.08 14.72
N ALA A 86 -41.44 -14.66 13.46
CA ALA A 86 -42.39 -15.25 12.51
C ALA A 86 -41.75 -16.32 11.58
N GLU A 87 -40.45 -16.44 11.52
CA GLU A 87 -39.77 -17.43 10.67
C GLU A 87 -39.77 -18.81 11.32
N PRO A 88 -39.88 -19.91 10.54
CA PRO A 88 -39.85 -21.25 11.09
C PRO A 88 -38.55 -21.51 11.87
N MET A 89 -38.61 -22.25 12.96
CA MET A 89 -37.47 -22.72 13.70
C MET A 89 -36.62 -23.73 12.88
N LEU A 90 -37.33 -24.68 12.24
CA LEU A 90 -36.72 -25.72 11.41
C LEU A 90 -37.48 -25.88 10.10
N ARG A 91 -36.75 -25.97 9.02
CA ARG A 91 -37.24 -26.40 7.72
C ARG A 91 -36.36 -27.51 7.21
N ALA A 92 -36.90 -28.67 6.86
CA ALA A 92 -36.18 -29.78 6.27
C ALA A 92 -36.90 -30.26 5.00
N PRO A 93 -36.28 -30.20 3.84
CA PRO A 93 -36.84 -30.67 2.58
C PRO A 93 -37.21 -32.14 2.64
N GLU A 94 -36.36 -32.96 3.25
CA GLU A 94 -36.58 -34.41 3.38
C GLU A 94 -36.19 -34.88 4.78
N VAL A 95 -37.03 -35.67 5.38
CA VAL A 95 -36.81 -36.31 6.69
C VAL A 95 -37.14 -37.81 6.59
N THR A 96 -36.16 -38.62 6.82
CA THR A 96 -36.32 -40.09 6.90
C THR A 96 -36.48 -40.50 8.37
N ALA A 97 -37.63 -41.05 8.72
CA ALA A 97 -37.91 -41.59 10.02
C ALA A 97 -37.91 -43.12 10.02
N VAL A 98 -36.96 -43.73 10.70
CA VAL A 98 -36.85 -45.21 10.82
C VAL A 98 -37.57 -45.67 12.09
N VAL A 99 -38.43 -46.63 11.98
CA VAL A 99 -39.28 -47.13 13.08
C VAL A 99 -38.63 -48.39 13.70
N ARG A 100 -38.80 -48.53 15.03
CA ARG A 100 -38.33 -49.73 15.75
C ARG A 100 -39.29 -50.89 15.46
N LEU A 101 -38.74 -51.97 14.84
CA LEU A 101 -39.49 -53.18 14.48
C LEU A 101 -40.17 -53.84 15.70
N THR A 102 -39.50 -53.87 16.83
CA THR A 102 -40.04 -54.43 18.08
C THR A 102 -41.25 -53.69 18.63
N SER A 103 -41.32 -52.36 18.43
CA SER A 103 -42.43 -51.53 18.81
C SER A 103 -43.61 -51.65 17.83
N LEU A 104 -43.30 -51.76 16.53
CA LEU A 104 -44.31 -51.97 15.50
C LEU A 104 -45.06 -53.31 15.72
N LEU A 105 -44.38 -54.38 16.11
CA LEU A 105 -44.98 -55.68 16.45
C LEU A 105 -45.91 -55.59 17.67
N ARG A 106 -45.72 -54.55 18.53
CA ARG A 106 -46.55 -54.26 19.71
C ARG A 106 -47.65 -53.24 19.43
N GLY A 107 -47.83 -52.84 18.14
CA GLY A 107 -48.82 -51.80 17.74
C GLY A 107 -48.44 -50.37 18.14
N ARG A 108 -47.17 -50.14 18.53
CA ARG A 108 -46.68 -48.81 18.88
C ARG A 108 -45.76 -48.28 17.82
N LEU A 109 -45.83 -46.98 17.54
CA LEU A 109 -45.00 -46.30 16.53
C LEU A 109 -43.87 -45.56 17.24
N ASP A 110 -42.74 -46.28 17.49
CA ASP A 110 -41.55 -45.67 18.10
C ASP A 110 -40.50 -45.43 17.03
N ILE A 111 -40.09 -44.19 16.88
CA ILE A 111 -39.05 -43.77 15.95
C ILE A 111 -37.69 -44.12 16.55
N ALA A 112 -36.85 -44.87 15.79
CA ALA A 112 -35.51 -45.24 16.20
C ALA A 112 -34.49 -44.19 15.76
N ARG A 113 -34.68 -43.65 14.53
CA ARG A 113 -33.74 -42.68 13.93
C ARG A 113 -34.51 -41.69 13.06
N LEU A 114 -34.11 -40.43 13.11
CA LEU A 114 -34.52 -39.35 12.24
C LEU A 114 -33.29 -38.84 11.49
N GLU A 115 -33.35 -38.92 10.17
CA GLU A 115 -32.33 -38.41 9.27
C GLU A 115 -32.90 -37.18 8.54
N LEU A 116 -32.31 -36.01 8.71
CA LEU A 116 -32.70 -34.77 8.08
C LEU A 116 -31.70 -34.43 6.96
N THR A 117 -32.19 -34.25 5.75
CA THR A 117 -31.37 -33.84 4.60
C THR A 117 -31.52 -32.35 4.38
N GLU A 118 -30.40 -31.64 4.32
CA GLU A 118 -30.33 -30.18 4.09
C GLU A 118 -31.24 -29.35 5.01
N PRO A 119 -31.31 -29.60 6.32
CA PRO A 119 -32.19 -28.85 7.18
C PRO A 119 -31.67 -27.41 7.33
N SER A 120 -32.59 -26.45 7.39
CA SER A 120 -32.32 -25.07 7.79
C SER A 120 -32.88 -24.84 9.20
N LEU A 121 -31.96 -24.58 10.15
CA LEU A 121 -32.26 -24.35 11.54
C LEU A 121 -32.04 -22.88 11.89
N ASN A 122 -33.02 -22.20 12.47
CA ASN A 122 -32.91 -20.84 12.95
C ASN A 122 -32.74 -20.84 14.47
N LEU A 123 -31.60 -20.43 14.97
CA LEU A 123 -31.33 -20.21 16.38
C LEU A 123 -31.57 -18.72 16.72
N VAL A 124 -32.58 -18.45 17.50
CA VAL A 124 -33.03 -17.09 17.82
C VAL A 124 -32.77 -16.81 19.29
N ARG A 125 -32.05 -15.70 19.58
CA ARG A 125 -31.86 -15.19 20.93
C ARG A 125 -32.75 -13.97 21.14
N ARG A 126 -33.56 -13.97 22.20
CA ARG A 126 -34.39 -12.81 22.61
C ARG A 126 -33.55 -11.73 23.32
N ALA A 127 -34.12 -10.57 23.50
CA ALA A 127 -33.50 -9.46 24.24
C ALA A 127 -33.25 -9.80 25.73
N ASP A 128 -34.03 -10.72 26.32
CA ASP A 128 -33.83 -11.21 27.68
C ASP A 128 -32.69 -12.26 27.78
N GLY A 129 -31.99 -12.55 26.66
CA GLY A 129 -30.88 -13.49 26.58
C GLY A 129 -31.27 -14.93 26.33
N ARG A 130 -32.55 -15.30 26.38
CA ARG A 130 -33.06 -16.68 26.18
C ARG A 130 -33.01 -17.10 24.73
N TRP A 131 -32.64 -18.36 24.48
CA TRP A 131 -32.65 -18.97 23.17
C TRP A 131 -33.94 -19.75 22.91
N ASN A 132 -34.35 -19.84 21.67
CA ASN A 132 -35.57 -20.56 21.27
C ASN A 132 -35.48 -22.09 21.53
N TRP A 133 -34.32 -22.67 21.59
CA TRP A 133 -34.08 -24.11 21.87
C TRP A 133 -34.15 -24.45 23.38
N GLU A 134 -33.98 -23.47 24.28
CA GLU A 134 -34.00 -23.71 25.75
C GLU A 134 -35.34 -24.31 26.22
N ALA A 135 -36.44 -23.82 25.70
CA ALA A 135 -37.78 -24.36 26.04
C ALA A 135 -37.97 -25.83 25.60
N LEU A 136 -37.25 -26.28 24.58
CA LEU A 136 -37.28 -27.70 24.15
C LEU A 136 -36.51 -28.57 25.14
N LEU A 137 -35.34 -28.14 25.61
CA LEU A 137 -34.58 -28.87 26.60
C LEU A 137 -35.29 -28.92 27.95
N GLU A 138 -35.86 -27.80 28.44
CA GLU A 138 -36.62 -27.76 29.69
C GLU A 138 -37.79 -28.74 29.70
N ARG A 139 -38.43 -29.02 28.57
CA ARG A 139 -39.52 -30.02 28.48
C ARG A 139 -39.01 -31.46 28.51
N THR A 140 -37.87 -31.74 27.91
CA THR A 140 -37.27 -33.07 27.99
C THR A 140 -36.85 -33.41 29.41
N GLU A 141 -36.54 -32.39 30.22
CA GLU A 141 -36.14 -32.45 31.60
C GLU A 141 -37.33 -32.59 32.58
N ARG A 142 -38.50 -31.96 32.32
CA ARG A 142 -39.65 -31.92 33.18
C ARG A 142 -40.51 -33.19 33.29
N THR A 143 -40.02 -34.32 32.78
CA THR A 143 -40.74 -35.59 33.05
C THR A 143 -40.50 -36.00 34.52
N PRO A 144 -41.56 -36.09 35.36
CA PRO A 144 -41.39 -36.20 36.79
C PRO A 144 -40.66 -37.49 37.17
N LEU A 145 -39.58 -37.39 37.88
CA LEU A 145 -38.96 -38.46 38.66
C LEU A 145 -39.85 -38.62 39.93
N ALA A 146 -40.86 -39.44 39.82
CA ALA A 146 -41.65 -39.80 41.02
C ALA A 146 -40.85 -40.85 41.84
N PRO A 147 -40.41 -40.60 43.08
CA PRO A 147 -39.51 -41.46 43.79
C PRO A 147 -40.11 -42.74 44.33
N THR A 148 -41.44 -42.99 44.24
CA THR A 148 -42.05 -44.04 45.03
C THR A 148 -43.25 -44.78 44.41
N ALA A 149 -43.47 -44.73 43.11
CA ALA A 149 -44.50 -45.58 42.51
C ALA A 149 -43.82 -46.76 41.77
N LYS A 150 -43.98 -48.01 42.24
CA LYS A 150 -43.87 -49.22 41.43
C LYS A 150 -44.97 -49.16 40.35
N SER A 151 -44.89 -48.24 39.43
CA SER A 151 -45.65 -48.30 38.20
C SER A 151 -45.05 -49.37 37.36
N LYS A 152 -45.84 -50.34 36.87
CA LYS A 152 -45.48 -51.22 35.79
C LYS A 152 -44.80 -50.35 34.72
N SER A 153 -43.56 -50.56 34.51
CA SER A 153 -42.76 -49.82 33.53
C SER A 153 -43.39 -50.01 32.15
N GLU A 154 -44.26 -49.09 31.76
CA GLU A 154 -44.49 -48.86 30.35
C GLU A 154 -43.14 -48.41 29.84
N ALA A 155 -42.52 -49.24 29.02
CA ALA A 155 -41.28 -48.91 28.39
C ALA A 155 -41.43 -47.55 27.65
N ARG A 156 -40.84 -46.49 28.23
CA ARG A 156 -40.87 -45.18 27.60
C ARG A 156 -40.22 -45.31 26.24
N PRO A 157 -40.77 -44.73 25.15
CA PRO A 157 -40.09 -44.71 23.86
C PRO A 157 -38.72 -44.02 24.06
N GLY A 158 -37.63 -44.77 23.79
CA GLY A 158 -36.29 -44.17 23.87
C GLY A 158 -36.22 -43.01 22.88
N PHE A 159 -35.45 -42.00 23.22
CA PHE A 159 -35.21 -40.86 22.31
C PHE A 159 -34.63 -41.36 20.99
N PRO A 160 -35.13 -40.89 19.83
CA PRO A 160 -34.53 -41.29 18.54
C PRO A 160 -33.12 -40.74 18.36
N TYR A 161 -32.30 -41.48 17.65
CA TYR A 161 -31.05 -40.93 17.11
C TYR A 161 -31.42 -39.91 16.01
N ILE A 162 -31.14 -38.64 16.24
CA ILE A 162 -31.39 -37.56 15.27
C ILE A 162 -30.07 -37.25 14.57
N GLU A 163 -30.06 -37.26 13.27
CA GLU A 163 -28.90 -36.92 12.45
C GLU A 163 -29.33 -35.97 11.32
N ALA A 164 -28.52 -35.01 11.05
CA ALA A 164 -28.69 -34.06 9.96
C ALA A 164 -27.44 -34.02 9.11
N SER A 165 -27.63 -33.93 7.81
CA SER A 165 -26.54 -33.81 6.82
C SER A 165 -26.70 -32.58 5.96
N SER A 166 -25.59 -31.92 5.65
CA SER A 166 -25.51 -30.73 4.77
C SER A 166 -26.46 -29.60 5.18
N GLY A 167 -26.73 -29.48 6.48
CA GLY A 167 -27.65 -28.49 7.01
C GLY A 167 -27.08 -27.08 7.02
N ARG A 168 -27.98 -26.15 7.35
CA ARG A 168 -27.64 -24.74 7.59
C ARG A 168 -28.18 -24.30 8.95
N ILE A 169 -27.31 -23.69 9.75
CA ILE A 169 -27.68 -23.13 11.06
C ILE A 169 -27.53 -21.61 10.97
N ASN A 170 -28.62 -20.87 11.12
CA ASN A 170 -28.66 -19.41 11.11
C ASN A 170 -28.77 -18.88 12.53
N PHE A 171 -28.08 -17.78 12.82
CA PHE A 171 -28.17 -17.09 14.11
C PHE A 171 -28.96 -15.79 13.97
N LYS A 172 -29.85 -15.53 14.90
CA LYS A 172 -30.70 -14.34 14.95
C LYS A 172 -30.72 -13.72 16.36
N ALA A 173 -30.87 -12.40 16.41
CA ALA A 173 -31.21 -11.69 17.65
C ALA A 173 -32.59 -11.02 17.47
N GLY A 174 -33.59 -11.57 18.11
CA GLY A 174 -34.98 -11.19 17.83
C GLY A 174 -35.34 -11.43 16.36
N GLN A 175 -35.82 -10.41 15.67
CA GLN A 175 -36.16 -10.50 14.25
C GLN A 175 -34.93 -10.25 13.31
N GLU A 176 -33.84 -9.70 13.83
CA GLU A 176 -32.65 -9.42 13.03
C GLU A 176 -31.85 -10.67 12.78
N LYS A 177 -31.63 -10.99 11.52
CA LYS A 177 -30.68 -12.03 11.10
C LYS A 177 -29.26 -11.54 11.34
N LYS A 178 -28.52 -12.27 12.15
CA LYS A 178 -27.08 -11.98 12.30
C LYS A 178 -26.33 -12.39 11.02
N PRO A 179 -25.24 -11.72 10.70
CA PRO A 179 -24.47 -12.05 9.49
C PRO A 179 -23.78 -13.41 9.55
N TYR A 180 -23.88 -14.15 10.64
CA TYR A 180 -23.21 -15.42 10.87
C TYR A 180 -24.15 -16.61 10.62
N ALA A 181 -23.63 -17.65 9.99
CA ALA A 181 -24.28 -18.94 9.82
C ALA A 181 -23.24 -20.07 9.82
N LEU A 182 -23.70 -21.29 10.06
CA LEU A 182 -22.94 -22.51 9.82
C LEU A 182 -23.54 -23.19 8.60
N LEU A 183 -22.68 -23.52 7.63
CA LEU A 183 -23.03 -24.27 6.43
C LEU A 183 -22.49 -25.69 6.51
N ASN A 184 -23.00 -26.55 5.62
CA ASN A 184 -22.61 -27.95 5.54
C ASN A 184 -22.63 -28.61 6.94
N ALA A 185 -23.64 -28.21 7.72
CA ALA A 185 -23.73 -28.64 9.11
C ALA A 185 -24.24 -30.06 9.18
N ASP A 186 -23.31 -30.99 9.47
CA ASP A 186 -23.63 -32.35 9.86
C ASP A 186 -23.71 -32.41 11.38
N PHE A 187 -24.89 -32.69 11.91
CA PHE A 187 -25.03 -32.83 13.36
C PHE A 187 -25.81 -34.09 13.74
N ALA A 188 -25.51 -34.62 14.89
CA ALA A 188 -26.22 -35.76 15.46
C ALA A 188 -26.48 -35.51 16.95
N VAL A 189 -27.68 -35.92 17.42
CA VAL A 189 -28.08 -35.90 18.81
C VAL A 189 -28.69 -37.27 19.15
N TRP A 190 -28.18 -37.87 20.23
CA TRP A 190 -28.63 -39.18 20.66
C TRP A 190 -28.69 -39.28 22.18
N GLN A 191 -29.43 -40.25 22.67
CA GLN A 191 -29.45 -40.65 24.07
C GLN A 191 -28.44 -41.80 24.26
N GLU A 192 -27.37 -41.57 25.04
CA GLU A 192 -26.34 -42.55 25.30
C GLU A 192 -26.73 -43.53 26.43
N SER A 193 -27.34 -42.95 27.46
CA SER A 193 -27.89 -43.69 28.59
C SER A 193 -29.25 -43.08 29.01
N GLU A 194 -29.89 -43.60 30.05
CA GLU A 194 -31.16 -43.06 30.55
C GLU A 194 -31.10 -41.59 30.90
N ASN A 195 -29.92 -41.10 31.39
CA ASN A 195 -29.73 -39.73 31.85
C ASN A 195 -28.63 -38.97 31.07
N THR A 196 -28.01 -39.56 30.07
CA THR A 196 -26.89 -38.97 29.32
C THR A 196 -27.24 -38.83 27.85
N TRP A 197 -27.00 -37.68 27.33
CA TRP A 197 -27.19 -37.30 25.91
C TRP A 197 -25.86 -37.01 25.26
N GLY A 198 -25.72 -37.37 24.00
CA GLY A 198 -24.57 -37.01 23.19
C GLY A 198 -24.96 -36.08 22.03
N VAL A 199 -24.02 -35.24 21.66
CA VAL A 199 -24.11 -34.38 20.47
C VAL A 199 -22.80 -34.41 19.71
N ARG A 200 -22.90 -34.35 18.40
CA ARG A 200 -21.80 -34.14 17.47
C ARG A 200 -22.22 -33.10 16.44
N LEU A 201 -21.35 -32.18 16.14
CA LEU A 201 -21.51 -31.18 15.08
C LEU A 201 -20.22 -31.08 14.28
N ARG A 202 -20.36 -31.00 12.97
CA ARG A 202 -19.33 -30.63 12.03
C ARG A 202 -19.90 -29.59 11.09
N ALA A 203 -19.29 -28.42 10.97
CA ALA A 203 -19.85 -27.34 10.16
C ALA A 203 -18.75 -26.34 9.71
N GLU A 204 -19.07 -25.57 8.67
CA GLU A 204 -18.23 -24.51 8.16
C GLU A 204 -18.82 -23.15 8.55
N PRO A 205 -18.09 -22.31 9.31
CA PRO A 205 -18.54 -20.96 9.63
C PRO A 205 -18.62 -20.09 8.38
N LEU A 206 -19.69 -19.35 8.24
CA LEU A 206 -19.93 -18.44 7.12
C LEU A 206 -20.44 -17.09 7.61
N ARG A 207 -20.15 -16.06 6.83
CA ARG A 207 -20.78 -14.75 6.93
C ARG A 207 -21.70 -14.53 5.74
N THR A 208 -22.99 -14.26 6.02
CA THR A 208 -24.05 -14.24 4.98
C THR A 208 -24.05 -12.99 4.09
N ASP A 209 -23.39 -11.92 4.51
CA ASP A 209 -23.27 -10.62 3.82
C ASP A 209 -22.04 -10.53 2.91
N MET A 210 -21.19 -11.57 2.88
CA MET A 210 -19.97 -11.60 2.04
C MET A 210 -19.54 -13.03 1.73
N SER A 211 -18.78 -13.21 0.66
CA SER A 211 -18.17 -14.51 0.37
C SER A 211 -16.91 -14.71 1.20
N LEU A 212 -16.81 -15.86 1.82
CA LEU A 212 -15.63 -16.36 2.53
C LEU A 212 -15.19 -17.65 1.84
N SER A 213 -13.86 -17.85 1.80
CA SER A 213 -13.22 -19.10 1.49
C SER A 213 -12.35 -19.51 2.67
N ASP A 214 -12.22 -20.80 2.93
CA ASP A 214 -11.29 -21.32 3.96
C ASP A 214 -11.49 -20.72 5.38
N ALA A 215 -12.75 -20.55 5.79
CA ALA A 215 -13.08 -20.14 7.16
C ALA A 215 -12.83 -21.24 8.20
N GLY A 216 -12.36 -22.41 7.73
CA GLY A 216 -12.05 -23.56 8.54
C GLY A 216 -13.26 -24.45 8.84
N LEU A 217 -12.97 -25.56 9.49
CA LEU A 217 -13.90 -26.60 9.85
C LEU A 217 -14.07 -26.64 11.38
N LEU A 218 -15.29 -26.39 11.83
CA LEU A 218 -15.68 -26.47 13.23
C LEU A 218 -16.22 -27.87 13.53
N ARG A 219 -15.63 -28.56 14.50
CA ARG A 219 -16.09 -29.81 15.05
C ARG A 219 -16.42 -29.61 16.52
N MET A 220 -17.54 -30.14 16.94
CA MET A 220 -17.94 -30.17 18.33
C MET A 220 -18.44 -31.57 18.69
N ASN A 221 -17.96 -32.12 19.77
CA ASN A 221 -18.48 -33.35 20.37
C ASN A 221 -18.79 -33.05 21.83
N GLY A 222 -19.84 -33.61 22.34
CA GLY A 222 -20.14 -33.42 23.75
C GLY A 222 -21.22 -34.29 24.27
N THR A 223 -21.31 -34.30 25.58
CA THR A 223 -22.32 -35.01 26.36
C THR A 223 -22.89 -34.10 27.43
N TRP A 224 -24.15 -34.29 27.75
CA TRP A 224 -24.76 -33.64 28.91
C TRP A 224 -25.65 -34.65 29.67
N GLN A 225 -25.74 -34.45 30.97
CA GLN A 225 -26.54 -35.29 31.87
C GLN A 225 -27.80 -34.55 32.29
N ARG A 226 -28.86 -35.29 32.42
CA ARG A 226 -30.16 -34.74 32.85
C ARG A 226 -30.08 -34.24 34.28
N ALA A 227 -30.56 -33.03 34.52
CA ALA A 227 -30.67 -32.41 35.83
C ALA A 227 -32.05 -31.76 36.05
N GLY A 228 -32.27 -31.24 37.23
CA GLY A 228 -33.54 -30.52 37.55
C GLY A 228 -33.69 -29.17 36.85
N SER A 229 -32.59 -28.56 36.42
CA SER A 229 -32.56 -27.32 35.67
C SER A 229 -31.42 -27.26 34.69
N LEU A 230 -31.52 -26.46 33.62
CA LEU A 230 -30.47 -26.26 32.65
C LEU A 230 -29.18 -25.71 33.27
N ARG A 231 -29.26 -24.93 34.36
CA ARG A 231 -28.08 -24.37 35.06
C ARG A 231 -27.30 -25.40 35.83
N GLU A 232 -27.95 -26.51 36.21
CA GLU A 232 -27.37 -27.59 36.99
C GLU A 232 -27.01 -28.81 36.12
N THR A 233 -27.27 -28.74 34.82
CA THR A 233 -27.03 -29.85 33.88
C THR A 233 -25.54 -30.07 33.70
N PRO A 234 -24.93 -31.21 34.18
CA PRO A 234 -23.56 -31.50 33.95
C PRO A 234 -23.31 -31.69 32.43
N LEU A 235 -22.28 -31.04 31.92
CA LEU A 235 -21.94 -31.11 30.51
C LEU A 235 -20.42 -31.32 30.33
N HIS A 236 -20.07 -31.94 29.20
CA HIS A 236 -18.72 -32.08 28.76
C HIS A 236 -18.69 -31.92 27.25
N PHE A 237 -18.05 -30.83 26.76
CA PHE A 237 -17.96 -30.53 25.34
C PHE A 237 -16.50 -30.37 24.93
N SER A 238 -16.13 -30.93 23.78
CA SER A 238 -14.89 -30.62 23.07
C SER A 238 -15.22 -29.91 21.78
N LEU A 239 -14.51 -28.84 21.53
CA LEU A 239 -14.62 -28.01 20.32
C LEU A 239 -13.25 -28.01 19.64
N GLU A 240 -13.21 -28.28 18.35
CA GLU A 240 -12.03 -28.18 17.50
C GLU A 240 -12.38 -27.31 16.29
N TRP A 241 -11.58 -26.29 16.05
CA TRP A 241 -11.68 -25.45 14.86
C TRP A 241 -10.33 -25.45 14.18
N ASP A 242 -10.25 -26.10 13.03
CA ASP A 242 -9.02 -26.29 12.27
C ASP A 242 -9.13 -25.78 10.83
N GLN A 243 -7.97 -25.74 10.15
CA GLN A 243 -7.84 -25.32 8.75
C GLN A 243 -8.40 -23.89 8.48
N ALA A 244 -8.54 -23.07 9.50
CA ALA A 244 -9.04 -21.71 9.35
C ALA A 244 -7.92 -20.76 8.94
N GLN A 245 -8.12 -20.01 7.84
CA GLN A 245 -7.17 -18.99 7.42
C GLN A 245 -7.40 -17.69 8.17
N LEU A 246 -6.36 -17.16 8.82
CA LEU A 246 -6.44 -15.96 9.68
C LEU A 246 -7.08 -14.75 8.96
N GLY A 247 -6.77 -14.54 7.68
CA GLY A 247 -7.39 -13.47 6.87
C GLY A 247 -8.90 -13.66 6.73
N GLN A 248 -9.36 -14.90 6.56
CA GLN A 248 -10.80 -15.22 6.49
C GLN A 248 -11.48 -15.12 7.86
N LEU A 249 -10.77 -15.47 8.93
CA LEU A 249 -11.27 -15.27 10.29
C LEU A 249 -11.44 -13.78 10.62
N THR A 250 -10.46 -12.94 10.24
CA THR A 250 -10.61 -11.48 10.43
C THR A 250 -11.79 -10.93 9.62
N LYS A 251 -12.01 -11.46 8.42
CA LYS A 251 -13.16 -11.11 7.58
C LYS A 251 -14.47 -11.62 8.17
N LEU A 252 -14.49 -12.84 8.70
CA LEU A 252 -15.64 -13.41 9.38
C LEU A 252 -16.05 -12.54 10.59
N VAL A 253 -15.12 -12.15 11.45
CA VAL A 253 -15.38 -11.44 12.70
C VAL A 253 -15.63 -9.95 12.46
N SER A 254 -14.75 -9.26 11.72
CA SER A 254 -14.78 -7.80 11.58
C SER A 254 -15.39 -7.30 10.28
N GLY A 255 -15.76 -8.18 9.35
CA GLY A 255 -16.28 -7.82 8.04
C GLY A 255 -15.22 -7.44 7.00
N ASN A 256 -13.95 -7.34 7.38
CA ASN A 256 -12.86 -6.94 6.50
C ASN A 256 -11.64 -7.84 6.68
N ASP A 257 -10.97 -8.20 5.58
CA ASP A 257 -9.66 -8.83 5.64
C ASP A 257 -8.63 -7.81 6.15
N LYS A 258 -8.02 -8.10 7.28
CA LYS A 258 -7.01 -7.23 7.89
C LYS A 258 -5.59 -7.43 7.31
N GLY A 259 -5.46 -8.26 6.28
CA GLY A 259 -4.19 -8.52 5.61
C GLY A 259 -3.26 -9.49 6.33
N TRP A 260 -3.74 -10.15 7.37
CA TRP A 260 -2.97 -11.17 8.09
C TRP A 260 -3.20 -12.55 7.48
N ARG A 261 -2.17 -13.39 7.47
CA ARG A 261 -2.18 -14.77 6.96
C ARG A 261 -1.62 -15.70 8.02
N GLY A 262 -2.01 -16.95 7.94
CA GLY A 262 -1.61 -18.03 8.83
C GLY A 262 -2.78 -18.98 9.02
N GLU A 263 -2.47 -20.23 9.31
CA GLU A 263 -3.46 -21.26 9.65
C GLU A 263 -3.72 -21.23 11.15
N VAL A 264 -4.99 -21.09 11.52
CA VAL A 264 -5.45 -21.04 12.90
C VAL A 264 -6.05 -22.38 13.29
N ARG A 265 -5.65 -22.89 14.45
CA ARG A 265 -6.25 -24.03 15.12
C ARG A 265 -6.62 -23.64 16.53
N LEU A 266 -7.83 -23.99 16.93
CA LEU A 266 -8.37 -23.82 18.28
C LEU A 266 -8.95 -25.15 18.77
N GLU A 267 -8.51 -25.63 19.91
CA GLU A 267 -9.09 -26.75 20.63
C GLU A 267 -9.59 -26.22 21.96
N ALA A 268 -10.81 -26.53 22.35
CA ALA A 268 -11.37 -26.12 23.63
C ALA A 268 -12.18 -27.24 24.26
N THR A 269 -12.09 -27.36 25.55
CA THR A 269 -12.91 -28.28 26.35
C THR A 269 -13.68 -27.51 27.41
N LEU A 270 -14.95 -27.87 27.58
CA LEU A 270 -15.87 -27.31 28.55
C LEU A 270 -16.44 -28.45 29.38
N SER A 271 -16.25 -28.41 30.68
CA SER A 271 -16.72 -29.46 31.58
C SER A 271 -17.29 -28.90 32.87
N GLY A 272 -18.33 -29.51 33.41
CA GLY A 272 -18.99 -29.12 34.66
C GLY A 272 -20.44 -28.73 34.46
N ILE A 273 -20.97 -27.91 35.32
CA ILE A 273 -22.35 -27.36 35.23
C ILE A 273 -22.32 -25.93 34.66
N PRO A 274 -23.31 -25.47 33.89
CA PRO A 274 -23.31 -24.11 33.33
C PRO A 274 -23.09 -22.99 34.35
N ALA A 275 -23.47 -23.21 35.61
CA ALA A 275 -23.24 -22.25 36.68
C ALA A 275 -21.76 -22.16 37.13
N ALA A 276 -21.00 -23.24 36.92
CA ALA A 276 -19.58 -23.31 37.28
C ALA A 276 -18.87 -24.32 36.34
N MET A 277 -18.52 -23.87 35.15
CA MET A 277 -17.97 -24.72 34.09
C MET A 277 -16.46 -24.47 33.93
N GLN A 278 -15.68 -25.53 34.01
CA GLN A 278 -14.26 -25.48 33.65
C GLN A 278 -14.11 -25.33 32.14
N VAL A 279 -13.29 -24.40 31.71
CA VAL A 279 -12.95 -24.16 30.32
C VAL A 279 -11.45 -24.29 30.17
N THR A 280 -11.01 -25.10 29.22
CA THR A 280 -9.60 -25.15 28.79
C THR A 280 -9.55 -24.91 27.30
N ALA A 281 -8.57 -24.16 26.80
CA ALA A 281 -8.46 -23.84 25.40
C ALA A 281 -6.98 -23.79 24.97
N ASP A 282 -6.68 -24.46 23.85
CA ASP A 282 -5.40 -24.42 23.17
C ASP A 282 -5.58 -23.74 21.82
N ALA A 283 -4.91 -22.60 21.64
CA ALA A 283 -4.95 -21.87 20.38
C ALA A 283 -3.57 -21.84 19.73
N SER A 284 -3.50 -22.04 18.44
CA SER A 284 -2.25 -21.88 17.69
C SER A 284 -2.47 -21.25 16.32
N ILE A 285 -1.47 -20.48 15.87
CA ILE A 285 -1.41 -19.89 14.54
C ILE A 285 -0.09 -20.34 13.92
N GLN A 286 -0.17 -21.01 12.77
CA GLN A 286 0.99 -21.43 11.99
C GLN A 286 1.21 -20.47 10.83
N ASP A 287 2.48 -20.16 10.53
CA ASP A 287 2.91 -19.25 9.47
C ASP A 287 2.25 -17.87 9.55
N PHE A 288 2.20 -17.30 10.75
CA PHE A 288 1.72 -15.93 10.94
C PHE A 288 2.54 -14.93 10.12
N ARG A 289 1.91 -14.16 9.25
CA ARG A 289 2.56 -13.14 8.42
C ARG A 289 1.56 -12.15 7.81
N ARG A 290 2.08 -11.05 7.30
CA ARG A 290 1.33 -10.15 6.43
C ARG A 290 1.22 -10.74 5.01
N TYR A 291 0.15 -10.44 4.29
CA TYR A 291 -0.17 -11.06 2.99
C TYR A 291 0.90 -10.86 1.91
N ASP A 292 1.65 -9.73 1.96
CA ASP A 292 2.67 -9.34 0.98
C ASP A 292 4.11 -9.71 1.41
N ILE A 293 4.24 -10.46 2.50
CA ILE A 293 5.52 -10.95 3.00
C ILE A 293 5.55 -12.47 2.84
N SER A 294 6.50 -12.98 2.06
CA SER A 294 6.80 -14.39 1.97
C SER A 294 7.91 -14.77 2.97
N SER A 295 7.80 -15.91 3.60
CA SER A 295 8.83 -16.44 4.51
C SER A 295 9.01 -17.93 4.23
N SER A 296 10.26 -18.39 4.22
CA SER A 296 10.60 -19.80 4.09
C SER A 296 10.52 -20.57 5.41
N GLU A 297 10.52 -19.87 6.54
CA GLU A 297 10.46 -20.46 7.87
C GLU A 297 9.05 -20.29 8.45
N GLY A 298 8.45 -21.38 8.94
CA GLY A 298 7.15 -21.33 9.63
C GLY A 298 7.29 -20.67 11.01
N LEU A 299 6.47 -19.67 11.33
CA LEU A 299 6.33 -19.14 12.69
C LEU A 299 5.07 -19.70 13.32
N ARG A 300 5.22 -20.40 14.44
CA ARG A 300 4.10 -20.90 15.24
C ARG A 300 3.94 -20.03 16.47
N LEU A 301 2.75 -19.48 16.66
CA LEU A 301 2.30 -18.84 17.89
C LEU A 301 1.33 -19.80 18.57
N ALA A 302 1.48 -20.02 19.87
CA ALA A 302 0.61 -20.91 20.62
C ALA A 302 0.31 -20.32 22.00
N ALA A 303 -0.89 -20.57 22.50
CA ALA A 303 -1.30 -20.21 23.85
C ALA A 303 -2.21 -21.31 24.44
N HIS A 304 -2.05 -21.57 25.71
CA HIS A 304 -2.92 -22.44 26.50
C HIS A 304 -3.66 -21.59 27.52
N CYS A 305 -4.96 -21.78 27.67
CA CYS A 305 -5.80 -21.02 28.58
C CYS A 305 -6.69 -21.95 29.41
N ASP A 306 -6.80 -21.67 30.70
CA ASP A 306 -7.74 -22.26 31.62
C ASP A 306 -8.64 -21.18 32.24
N GLY A 307 -9.85 -21.55 32.66
CA GLY A 307 -10.77 -20.64 33.32
C GLY A 307 -12.04 -21.32 33.81
N LYS A 308 -12.84 -20.59 34.56
CA LYS A 308 -14.11 -21.08 35.12
C LYS A 308 -15.23 -20.18 34.63
N TYR A 309 -16.10 -20.69 33.78
CA TYR A 309 -17.25 -19.93 33.24
C TYR A 309 -18.46 -20.05 34.16
N SER A 310 -19.12 -18.92 34.46
CA SER A 310 -20.40 -18.83 35.14
C SER A 310 -21.47 -18.32 34.19
N SER A 311 -22.48 -19.16 33.87
CA SER A 311 -23.61 -18.74 33.06
C SER A 311 -24.56 -17.79 33.81
N VAL A 312 -24.48 -17.75 35.14
CA VAL A 312 -25.28 -16.86 35.98
C VAL A 312 -24.77 -15.43 35.86
N GLU A 313 -23.48 -15.25 35.92
CA GLU A 313 -22.83 -13.95 35.80
C GLU A 313 -22.48 -13.59 34.34
N GLY A 314 -22.35 -14.59 33.45
CA GLY A 314 -21.83 -14.41 32.08
C GLY A 314 -20.36 -14.09 32.03
N VAL A 315 -19.58 -14.54 33.02
CA VAL A 315 -18.16 -14.22 33.23
C VAL A 315 -17.34 -15.49 33.25
N VAL A 316 -16.16 -15.45 32.63
CA VAL A 316 -15.10 -16.43 32.84
C VAL A 316 -14.19 -15.89 33.94
N HIS A 317 -14.16 -16.57 35.07
CA HIS A 317 -13.34 -16.23 36.22
C HIS A 317 -12.02 -17.00 36.17
N GLU A 318 -11.04 -16.50 36.89
CA GLU A 318 -9.73 -17.15 37.06
C GLU A 318 -9.13 -17.54 35.69
N VAL A 319 -9.34 -16.74 34.66
CA VAL A 319 -8.68 -16.96 33.36
C VAL A 319 -7.17 -16.98 33.60
N PHE A 320 -6.52 -18.02 33.17
CA PHE A 320 -5.07 -18.13 33.21
C PHE A 320 -4.58 -18.64 31.86
N CYS A 321 -3.96 -17.74 31.07
CA CYS A 321 -3.39 -18.12 29.80
C CYS A 321 -1.86 -18.05 29.85
N THR A 322 -1.22 -19.02 29.24
CA THR A 322 0.23 -19.07 29.04
C THR A 322 0.57 -19.19 27.59
N ALA A 323 1.49 -18.37 27.13
CA ALA A 323 2.04 -18.42 25.79
C ALA A 323 3.57 -18.45 25.89
N PRO A 324 4.21 -19.58 25.68
CA PRO A 324 5.66 -19.68 25.65
C PRO A 324 6.20 -19.02 24.38
N VAL A 325 7.23 -18.19 24.53
CA VAL A 325 7.89 -17.50 23.42
C VAL A 325 9.39 -17.71 23.56
N SER A 326 9.92 -18.71 22.87
CA SER A 326 11.31 -19.20 23.06
C SER A 326 11.60 -19.49 24.55
N ASP A 327 12.58 -18.79 25.13
CA ASP A 327 12.97 -18.96 26.54
C ASP A 327 12.15 -18.11 27.52
N GLY A 328 11.26 -17.25 27.00
CA GLY A 328 10.39 -16.39 27.81
C GLY A 328 8.93 -16.85 27.80
N THR A 329 8.13 -16.20 28.63
CA THR A 329 6.72 -16.54 28.81
C THR A 329 5.85 -15.28 28.86
N ILE A 330 4.68 -15.37 28.26
CA ILE A 330 3.61 -14.37 28.40
C ILE A 330 2.48 -15.04 29.17
N THR A 331 2.07 -14.47 30.29
CA THR A 331 0.95 -14.96 31.07
C THR A 331 -0.17 -13.92 31.17
N LEU A 332 -1.40 -14.38 31.07
CA LEU A 332 -2.60 -13.55 31.26
C LEU A 332 -3.41 -14.17 32.39
N HIS A 333 -3.82 -13.33 33.34
CA HIS A 333 -4.60 -13.78 34.49
C HIS A 333 -5.72 -12.78 34.80
N GLY A 334 -6.91 -13.27 35.20
CA GLY A 334 -8.02 -12.42 35.66
C GLY A 334 -9.42 -12.90 35.27
N ASP A 335 -10.35 -11.97 35.13
CA ASP A 335 -11.75 -12.24 34.84
C ASP A 335 -12.17 -11.54 33.56
N VAL A 336 -12.98 -12.19 32.72
CA VAL A 336 -13.51 -11.62 31.49
C VAL A 336 -15.00 -11.95 31.31
N GLY A 337 -15.82 -10.93 31.09
CA GLY A 337 -17.22 -11.07 30.74
C GLY A 337 -17.42 -11.45 29.27
N LEU A 338 -18.45 -12.26 28.99
CA LEU A 338 -18.88 -12.52 27.60
C LEU A 338 -19.49 -11.26 26.97
N PRO A 339 -19.58 -11.21 25.64
CA PRO A 339 -20.18 -10.06 24.93
C PRO A 339 -21.57 -9.66 25.48
N GLY A 340 -21.68 -8.44 26.00
CA GLY A 340 -22.86 -7.88 26.66
C GLY A 340 -22.82 -7.93 28.19
N VAL A 341 -21.72 -8.38 28.77
CA VAL A 341 -21.44 -8.29 30.21
C VAL A 341 -20.22 -7.41 30.39
N ASP A 342 -20.43 -6.23 30.97
CA ASP A 342 -19.37 -5.23 31.17
C ASP A 342 -18.55 -5.58 32.42
N LYS A 343 -17.72 -6.61 32.34
CA LYS A 343 -16.82 -7.04 33.41
C LYS A 343 -15.52 -7.53 32.82
N VAL A 344 -14.47 -6.74 32.90
CA VAL A 344 -13.12 -7.12 32.49
C VAL A 344 -12.11 -6.67 33.54
N SER A 345 -11.32 -7.61 34.03
CA SER A 345 -10.22 -7.33 34.95
C SER A 345 -9.11 -8.33 34.65
N LEU A 346 -8.18 -7.96 33.76
CA LEU A 346 -7.09 -8.81 33.30
C LEU A 346 -5.74 -8.22 33.66
N SER A 347 -4.80 -9.04 34.04
CA SER A 347 -3.38 -8.69 34.17
C SER A 347 -2.54 -9.57 33.24
N LEU A 348 -1.64 -8.92 32.50
CA LEU A 348 -0.69 -9.55 31.59
C LEU A 348 0.71 -9.37 32.13
N SER A 349 1.45 -10.45 32.33
CA SER A 349 2.87 -10.46 32.66
C SER A 349 3.68 -10.96 31.45
N VAL A 350 4.74 -10.28 31.16
CA VAL A 350 5.72 -10.65 30.14
C VAL A 350 7.04 -10.86 30.83
N GLU A 351 7.57 -12.07 30.77
CA GLU A 351 8.79 -12.48 31.51
C GLU A 351 9.85 -12.96 30.52
N SER A 352 10.95 -12.21 30.46
CA SER A 352 12.18 -12.55 29.71
C SER A 352 11.94 -12.95 28.25
N VAL A 353 10.96 -12.39 27.59
CA VAL A 353 10.68 -12.69 26.17
C VAL A 353 11.83 -12.19 25.30
N PRO A 354 12.53 -13.07 24.55
CA PRO A 354 13.67 -12.66 23.74
C PRO A 354 13.28 -11.67 22.63
N VAL A 355 14.05 -10.60 22.51
CA VAL A 355 13.85 -9.62 21.40
C VAL A 355 14.00 -10.28 20.04
N SER A 356 14.79 -11.36 19.92
CA SER A 356 14.92 -12.15 18.69
C SER A 356 13.57 -12.71 18.22
N ALA A 357 12.72 -13.18 19.13
CA ALA A 357 11.38 -13.66 18.81
C ALA A 357 10.46 -12.50 18.36
N VAL A 358 10.56 -11.35 19.05
CA VAL A 358 9.84 -10.13 18.63
C VAL A 358 10.30 -9.65 17.26
N ALA A 359 11.59 -9.71 16.96
CA ALA A 359 12.14 -9.35 15.65
C ALA A 359 11.72 -10.33 14.56
N GLN A 360 11.60 -11.62 14.85
CA GLN A 360 11.03 -12.59 13.91
C GLN A 360 9.57 -12.24 13.56
N LEU A 361 8.76 -11.91 14.56
CA LEU A 361 7.39 -11.47 14.36
C LEU A 361 7.33 -10.16 13.58
N ALA A 362 8.18 -9.19 13.91
CA ALA A 362 8.26 -7.91 13.22
C ALA A 362 8.61 -8.05 11.73
N ARG A 363 9.54 -8.93 11.37
CA ARG A 363 9.89 -9.24 9.97
C ARG A 363 8.71 -9.78 9.16
N ARG A 364 7.77 -10.47 9.81
CA ARG A 364 6.55 -10.99 9.19
C ARG A 364 5.41 -9.98 9.15
N ALA A 365 5.49 -8.94 9.94
CA ALA A 365 4.50 -7.87 10.00
C ALA A 365 4.90 -6.62 9.21
N LYS A 366 6.20 -6.34 9.09
CA LYS A 366 6.73 -5.15 8.42
C LYS A 366 7.65 -5.52 7.26
N LYS A 367 7.34 -5.02 6.06
CA LYS A 367 8.20 -5.11 4.89
C LYS A 367 9.43 -4.18 5.09
N ASP A 368 10.53 -4.48 4.43
CA ASP A 368 11.77 -3.69 4.41
C ASP A 368 12.64 -3.76 5.68
N LEU A 369 12.31 -4.64 6.61
CA LEU A 369 13.29 -5.02 7.64
C LEU A 369 14.40 -5.89 7.02
N PRO A 370 15.69 -5.68 7.41
CA PRO A 370 16.78 -6.50 6.89
C PRO A 370 16.56 -7.99 7.16
N ALA A 371 16.76 -8.82 6.13
CA ALA A 371 16.58 -10.27 6.25
C ALA A 371 17.59 -10.89 7.22
N ASP A 372 18.78 -10.28 7.36
CA ASP A 372 19.88 -10.67 8.22
C ASP A 372 19.85 -9.96 9.60
N LEU A 373 18.71 -9.34 9.98
CA LEU A 373 18.56 -8.67 11.27
C LEU A 373 18.74 -9.66 12.42
N VAL A 374 19.79 -9.47 13.18
CA VAL A 374 20.04 -10.18 14.45
C VAL A 374 19.59 -9.27 15.59
N ALA A 375 18.76 -9.80 16.48
CA ALA A 375 18.24 -9.08 17.62
C ALA A 375 18.58 -9.84 18.91
N ALA A 376 19.07 -9.13 19.91
CA ALA A 376 19.37 -9.64 21.23
C ALA A 376 18.74 -8.74 22.31
N GLY A 377 18.61 -9.25 23.52
CA GLY A 377 17.95 -8.62 24.64
C GLY A 377 16.65 -9.32 25.02
N SER A 378 15.97 -8.84 26.03
CA SER A 378 14.71 -9.41 26.53
C SER A 378 13.68 -8.32 26.82
N VAL A 379 12.41 -8.67 26.67
CA VAL A 379 11.26 -7.83 27.00
C VAL A 379 10.65 -8.35 28.29
N GLN A 380 10.37 -7.45 29.23
CA GLN A 380 9.68 -7.74 30.48
C GLN A 380 8.69 -6.62 30.83
N GLY A 381 7.60 -6.96 31.51
CA GLY A 381 6.62 -5.97 31.93
C GLY A 381 5.35 -6.54 32.50
N ASN A 382 4.60 -5.69 33.21
CA ASN A 382 3.29 -6.00 33.78
C ASN A 382 2.27 -4.99 33.33
N PHE A 383 1.13 -5.49 32.86
CA PHE A 383 0.05 -4.70 32.29
C PHE A 383 -1.28 -5.11 32.90
N ALA A 384 -2.20 -4.20 33.04
CA ALA A 384 -3.54 -4.48 33.54
C ALA A 384 -4.59 -3.82 32.66
N VAL A 385 -5.73 -4.49 32.55
CA VAL A 385 -6.92 -4.04 31.83
C VAL A 385 -8.08 -4.10 32.80
N LYS A 386 -8.79 -2.99 32.97
CA LYS A 386 -10.00 -2.91 33.79
C LYS A 386 -11.09 -2.17 33.03
N GLU A 387 -12.33 -2.54 33.30
CA GLU A 387 -13.47 -1.77 32.84
C GLU A 387 -13.81 -0.70 33.87
N ASP A 388 -13.91 0.55 33.40
CA ASP A 388 -14.21 1.72 34.26
C ASP A 388 -15.69 2.12 34.09
N GLY A 389 -16.58 1.32 34.72
CA GLY A 389 -17.99 1.63 34.97
C GLY A 389 -18.97 1.66 33.78
N PRO A 390 -20.29 1.56 34.05
CA PRO A 390 -21.31 1.31 33.02
C PRO A 390 -21.65 2.52 32.14
N ALA A 391 -21.13 3.70 32.43
CA ALA A 391 -21.58 4.93 31.74
C ALA A 391 -20.90 5.22 30.40
N LEU A 392 -19.79 4.56 30.04
CA LEU A 392 -18.98 4.92 28.87
C LEU A 392 -18.31 3.77 28.10
N GLY A 393 -18.62 2.51 28.39
CA GLY A 393 -18.16 1.34 27.59
C GLY A 393 -16.67 1.36 27.21
N GLY A 394 -15.75 1.64 28.14
CA GLY A 394 -14.37 1.77 27.84
C GLY A 394 -13.46 0.97 28.74
N LEU A 395 -12.58 0.17 28.13
CA LEU A 395 -11.50 -0.53 28.81
C LEU A 395 -10.36 0.44 29.13
N GLU A 396 -9.92 0.48 30.37
CA GLU A 396 -8.73 1.20 30.81
C GLU A 396 -7.54 0.23 30.80
N PHE A 397 -6.51 0.61 30.07
CA PHE A 397 -5.24 -0.15 29.97
C PHE A 397 -4.13 0.62 30.63
N HIS A 398 -3.39 0.00 31.48
CA HIS A 398 -2.19 0.57 32.10
C HIS A 398 -1.14 -0.50 32.34
N GLY A 399 0.10 -0.09 32.31
CA GLY A 399 1.20 -1.01 32.58
C GLY A 399 2.55 -0.39 32.30
N ARG A 400 3.59 -1.06 32.73
CA ARG A 400 4.99 -0.64 32.54
C ARG A 400 5.80 -1.87 32.16
N GLY A 401 6.80 -1.62 31.32
CA GLY A 401 7.76 -2.64 30.93
C GLY A 401 9.09 -2.02 30.55
N GLU A 402 10.01 -2.88 30.25
CA GLU A 402 11.35 -2.53 29.81
C GLU A 402 11.83 -3.53 28.76
N ILE A 403 12.52 -3.04 27.76
CA ILE A 403 13.34 -3.86 26.88
C ILE A 403 14.77 -3.78 27.43
N ALA A 404 15.25 -4.86 27.98
CA ALA A 404 16.57 -4.93 28.59
C ALA A 404 17.64 -5.34 27.56
N ASN A 405 18.79 -4.66 27.59
CA ASN A 405 19.98 -4.98 26.80
C ASN A 405 19.68 -5.12 25.30
N LEU A 406 18.84 -4.22 24.75
CA LEU A 406 18.48 -4.24 23.33
C LEU A 406 19.72 -4.05 22.45
N ARG A 407 19.93 -4.98 21.51
CA ARG A 407 20.93 -4.88 20.46
C ARG A 407 20.34 -5.40 19.15
N LEU A 408 20.34 -4.58 18.11
CA LEU A 408 19.94 -4.93 16.75
C LEU A 408 21.14 -4.75 15.84
N GLN A 409 21.44 -5.74 15.00
CA GLN A 409 22.58 -5.73 14.08
C GLN A 409 22.16 -6.28 12.72
N SER A 410 22.73 -5.72 11.64
CA SER A 410 22.62 -6.27 10.29
C SER A 410 23.95 -6.08 9.55
N ALA A 411 24.51 -7.17 9.07
CA ALA A 411 25.73 -7.15 8.27
C ALA A 411 25.51 -6.46 6.91
N ASN A 412 24.34 -6.65 6.31
CA ASN A 412 23.98 -6.03 5.02
C ASN A 412 23.92 -4.51 5.09
N THR A 413 23.37 -3.96 6.16
CA THR A 413 23.29 -2.51 6.36
C THR A 413 24.54 -1.94 7.04
N LYS A 414 25.42 -2.80 7.57
CA LYS A 414 26.58 -2.42 8.39
C LYS A 414 26.18 -1.49 9.56
N ALA A 415 25.02 -1.74 10.13
CA ALA A 415 24.44 -0.94 11.20
C ALA A 415 24.24 -1.77 12.45
N GLU A 416 24.46 -1.12 13.58
CA GLU A 416 24.20 -1.62 14.93
C GLU A 416 23.36 -0.58 15.69
N PHE A 417 22.34 -1.04 16.38
CA PHE A 417 21.53 -0.24 17.28
C PHE A 417 21.56 -0.87 18.66
N ALA A 418 22.22 -0.24 19.61
CA ALA A 418 22.39 -0.73 20.98
C ALA A 418 22.12 0.38 21.99
N PRO A 419 20.84 0.76 22.18
CA PRO A 419 20.46 1.83 23.12
C PRO A 419 20.56 1.39 24.59
N GLY A 420 20.80 0.11 24.86
CA GLY A 420 20.72 -0.48 26.20
C GLY A 420 19.28 -0.78 26.59
N ASN A 421 18.84 -0.21 27.72
CA ASN A 421 17.50 -0.45 28.23
C ASN A 421 16.53 0.62 27.74
N ILE A 422 15.35 0.18 27.27
CA ILE A 422 14.28 1.05 26.81
C ILE A 422 13.06 0.85 27.71
N PRO A 423 12.73 1.79 28.58
CA PRO A 423 11.49 1.75 29.34
C PRO A 423 10.29 2.05 28.44
N PHE A 424 9.16 1.37 28.70
CA PHE A 424 7.91 1.66 28.01
C PHE A 424 6.70 1.58 28.96
N VAL A 425 5.64 2.30 28.58
CA VAL A 425 4.39 2.39 29.34
C VAL A 425 3.22 2.16 28.42
N LEU A 426 2.32 1.28 28.84
CA LEU A 426 1.04 1.05 28.18
C LEU A 426 0.01 2.06 28.73
N ARG A 427 -0.69 2.77 27.85
CA ARG A 427 -1.73 3.74 28.19
C ARG A 427 -2.95 3.64 27.27
N SER A 428 -4.11 3.89 27.84
CA SER A 428 -5.34 4.23 27.13
C SER A 428 -5.86 5.54 27.71
N ASP A 429 -5.42 6.67 27.17
CA ASP A 429 -5.97 7.95 27.64
C ASP A 429 -7.34 8.14 26.96
N ARG A 430 -8.40 8.06 27.75
CA ARG A 430 -9.60 8.81 27.42
C ARG A 430 -9.23 10.28 27.42
N ALA A 431 -9.63 11.01 26.39
CA ALA A 431 -9.47 12.44 26.37
C ALA A 431 -9.97 12.98 27.72
N SER A 432 -9.04 13.33 28.60
CA SER A 432 -9.35 14.02 29.84
C SER A 432 -10.27 15.16 29.43
N THR A 433 -11.44 15.23 30.02
CA THR A 433 -12.41 16.34 29.92
C THR A 433 -11.80 17.61 30.52
N LEU A 434 -10.61 17.98 30.07
CA LEU A 434 -10.05 19.31 30.33
C LEU A 434 -10.89 20.30 29.54
N ALA A 435 -11.55 21.19 30.28
CA ALA A 435 -12.37 22.25 29.73
C ALA A 435 -11.62 22.99 28.60
N PRO A 436 -12.31 23.44 27.53
CA PRO A 436 -11.70 24.11 26.38
C PRO A 436 -10.79 25.30 26.72
N SER A 437 -10.94 25.87 27.89
CA SER A 437 -10.14 27.01 28.41
C SER A 437 -8.69 26.62 28.80
N GLN A 438 -8.44 25.38 29.15
CA GLN A 438 -7.09 24.90 29.52
C GLN A 438 -6.26 24.40 28.32
N ARG A 439 -6.88 24.18 27.16
CA ARG A 439 -6.18 23.81 25.92
C ARG A 439 -5.35 24.94 25.32
N LYS A 440 -5.54 26.20 25.75
CA LYS A 440 -4.81 27.37 25.21
C LYS A 440 -3.39 27.58 25.74
N SER A 441 -2.99 26.92 26.81
CA SER A 441 -1.63 27.11 27.41
C SER A 441 -0.60 26.08 26.96
N VAL A 442 -0.96 25.05 26.15
CA VAL A 442 -0.06 24.00 25.64
C VAL A 442 0.35 24.24 24.19
N ARG A 443 0.25 25.46 23.71
CA ARG A 443 0.47 25.81 22.28
C ARG A 443 1.95 26.00 21.88
N HIS A 444 2.91 25.35 22.50
CA HIS A 444 4.32 25.46 22.06
C HIS A 444 5.11 24.18 22.04
N PHE A 445 4.46 23.01 21.91
CA PHE A 445 5.12 21.81 21.45
C PHE A 445 4.66 21.56 20.02
N HIS A 446 5.61 21.50 19.09
CA HIS A 446 5.40 21.12 17.70
C HIS A 446 4.38 19.97 17.62
N ASP A 447 3.48 20.03 16.66
CA ASP A 447 2.44 19.03 16.39
C ASP A 447 3.06 17.64 16.30
N GLU A 448 3.27 16.97 17.44
CA GLU A 448 3.66 15.55 17.45
C GLU A 448 2.51 14.77 16.86
N ILE A 449 2.80 13.89 15.90
CA ILE A 449 1.82 12.97 15.35
C ILE A 449 1.48 11.99 16.47
N LEU A 450 0.36 12.22 17.13
CA LEU A 450 -0.15 11.38 18.19
C LEU A 450 -1.17 10.37 17.59
N PRO A 451 -1.30 9.17 18.18
CA PRO A 451 -2.39 8.26 17.83
C PRO A 451 -3.73 8.89 18.15
N ALA A 452 -4.82 8.27 17.65
CA ALA A 452 -6.17 8.71 17.99
C ALA A 452 -6.33 8.80 19.52
N PRO A 453 -7.03 9.82 20.05
CA PRO A 453 -7.04 10.12 21.50
C PRO A 453 -7.59 8.96 22.37
N ASP A 454 -8.40 8.07 21.80
CA ASP A 454 -9.02 6.95 22.53
C ASP A 454 -8.33 5.60 22.20
N GLU A 455 -7.16 5.62 21.58
CA GLU A 455 -6.49 4.41 21.17
C GLU A 455 -5.47 3.91 22.19
N LEU A 456 -5.50 2.60 22.43
CA LEU A 456 -4.48 1.90 23.22
C LEU A 456 -3.10 2.07 22.57
N ARG A 457 -2.14 2.56 23.35
CA ARG A 457 -0.77 2.79 22.89
C ARG A 457 0.28 2.36 23.90
N VAL A 458 1.39 1.93 23.39
CA VAL A 458 2.64 1.73 24.14
C VAL A 458 3.54 2.92 23.86
N GLU A 459 3.84 3.71 24.87
CA GLU A 459 4.81 4.80 24.81
C GLU A 459 6.17 4.29 25.27
N TYR A 460 7.24 4.57 24.54
CA TYR A 460 8.59 4.13 24.85
C TYR A 460 9.60 5.26 24.84
N GLY A 461 10.61 5.14 25.73
CA GLY A 461 11.66 6.12 25.89
C GLY A 461 11.37 7.17 26.97
N PRO A 462 12.21 8.26 27.06
CA PRO A 462 13.35 8.54 26.18
C PRO A 462 14.50 7.55 26.35
N PHE A 463 15.23 7.28 25.26
CA PHE A 463 16.44 6.46 25.27
C PHE A 463 17.52 7.04 24.34
N PRO A 464 18.82 6.79 24.62
CA PRO A 464 19.91 7.31 23.81
C PRO A 464 20.07 6.53 22.50
N VAL A 465 20.34 7.25 21.41
CA VAL A 465 20.66 6.69 20.11
C VAL A 465 22.03 7.16 19.66
N ALA A 466 22.98 6.24 19.55
CA ALA A 466 24.32 6.54 19.08
C ALA A 466 24.28 6.77 17.55
N LEU A 467 24.53 8.00 17.12
CA LEU A 467 24.56 8.41 15.70
C LEU A 467 25.95 8.85 15.25
N GLY A 468 27.00 8.18 15.74
CA GLY A 468 28.38 8.51 15.38
C GLY A 468 28.94 9.75 16.10
N ARG A 469 28.26 10.26 17.16
CA ARG A 469 28.71 11.42 17.94
C ARG A 469 28.94 11.03 19.40
N PRO A 470 29.84 11.74 20.13
CA PRO A 470 30.07 11.52 21.54
C PRO A 470 28.82 11.73 22.41
N VAL A 471 27.97 12.72 22.05
CA VAL A 471 26.68 12.93 22.69
C VAL A 471 25.62 12.18 21.87
N PRO A 472 24.94 11.18 22.44
CA PRO A 472 23.91 10.46 21.74
C PRO A 472 22.66 11.33 21.52
N ALA A 473 22.01 11.15 20.39
CA ALA A 473 20.67 11.68 20.15
C ALA A 473 19.67 11.01 21.10
N GLN A 474 18.51 11.65 21.30
CA GLN A 474 17.43 11.12 22.12
C GLN A 474 16.26 10.69 21.24
N ALA A 475 15.75 9.50 21.50
CA ALA A 475 14.56 8.99 20.83
C ALA A 475 13.46 8.66 21.83
N ARG A 476 12.23 8.93 21.46
CA ARG A 476 11.02 8.51 22.16
C ARG A 476 9.92 8.26 21.14
N GLY A 477 8.92 7.46 21.51
CA GLY A 477 7.84 7.22 20.58
C GLY A 477 6.69 6.45 21.18
N TRP A 478 5.83 5.98 20.30
CA TRP A 478 4.66 5.20 20.64
C TRP A 478 4.36 4.15 19.56
N VAL A 479 3.70 3.08 19.98
CA VAL A 479 3.13 2.04 19.12
C VAL A 479 1.68 1.85 19.52
N ALA A 480 0.76 1.90 18.58
CA ALA A 480 -0.66 1.72 18.77
C ALA A 480 -1.24 0.74 17.74
N ARG A 481 -2.53 0.46 17.84
CA ARG A 481 -3.22 -0.42 16.88
C ARG A 481 -3.24 0.16 15.46
N SER A 482 -3.38 1.47 15.33
CA SER A 482 -3.43 2.19 14.05
C SER A 482 -2.05 2.32 13.40
N GLY A 483 -0.97 2.40 14.20
CA GLY A 483 0.35 2.64 13.69
C GLY A 483 1.41 2.83 14.78
N TYR A 484 2.44 3.56 14.41
CA TYR A 484 3.55 3.91 15.28
C TYR A 484 4.05 5.33 15.01
N GLY A 485 4.67 5.92 16.01
CA GLY A 485 5.35 7.21 15.90
C GLY A 485 6.65 7.22 16.70
N MET A 486 7.65 7.93 16.20
CA MET A 486 8.93 8.12 16.87
C MET A 486 9.42 9.55 16.65
N VAL A 487 9.95 10.17 17.68
CA VAL A 487 10.65 11.46 17.62
C VAL A 487 12.13 11.22 17.88
N LEU A 488 12.98 11.76 17.02
CA LEU A 488 14.45 11.68 17.12
C LEU A 488 15.01 13.11 17.18
N ARG A 489 15.72 13.44 18.27
CA ARG A 489 16.33 14.76 18.48
C ARG A 489 17.80 14.64 18.83
N GLY A 490 18.64 15.40 18.16
CA GLY A 490 20.07 15.47 18.42
C GLY A 490 20.92 15.55 17.18
N ASP A 491 22.23 15.49 17.38
CA ASP A 491 23.24 15.57 16.34
C ASP A 491 23.69 14.17 15.93
N GLY A 492 23.92 13.96 14.62
CA GLY A 492 24.38 12.69 14.12
C GLY A 492 25.09 12.79 12.78
N GLU A 493 25.86 11.75 12.45
CA GLU A 493 26.38 11.53 11.11
C GLU A 493 25.25 11.04 10.19
N VAL A 494 25.10 11.69 9.05
CA VAL A 494 24.04 11.36 8.08
C VAL A 494 24.16 9.91 7.61
N SER A 495 25.37 9.46 7.28
CA SER A 495 25.62 8.08 6.84
C SER A 495 25.21 7.05 7.92
N HIS A 496 25.51 7.34 9.17
CA HIS A 496 25.15 6.46 10.30
C HIS A 496 23.64 6.48 10.54
N THR A 497 23.02 7.64 10.51
CA THR A 497 21.57 7.81 10.65
C THR A 497 20.80 7.06 9.56
N LEU A 498 21.25 7.13 8.29
CA LEU A 498 20.63 6.43 7.18
C LEU A 498 20.77 4.91 7.29
N ARG A 499 21.94 4.41 7.70
CA ARG A 499 22.13 2.97 7.97
C ARG A 499 21.21 2.48 9.09
N LEU A 500 21.11 3.25 10.17
CA LEU A 500 20.22 2.93 11.29
C LEU A 500 18.74 2.97 10.88
N ALA A 501 18.34 3.96 10.08
CA ALA A 501 17.00 4.04 9.52
C ALA A 501 16.66 2.81 8.67
N THR A 502 17.61 2.33 7.85
CA THR A 502 17.44 1.10 7.06
C THR A 502 17.36 -0.14 7.96
N LEU A 503 18.16 -0.21 9.02
CA LEU A 503 18.09 -1.27 10.02
C LEU A 503 16.69 -1.34 10.67
N LEU A 504 16.06 -0.19 10.88
CA LEU A 504 14.72 -0.07 11.45
C LEU A 504 13.58 -0.18 10.41
N GLY A 505 13.93 -0.55 9.16
CA GLY A 505 12.98 -0.82 8.08
C GLY A 505 12.46 0.42 7.35
N LEU A 506 13.20 1.52 7.36
CA LEU A 506 12.98 2.61 6.42
C LEU A 506 13.65 2.30 5.07
N PRO A 507 13.08 2.75 3.94
CA PRO A 507 13.64 2.50 2.62
C PRO A 507 15.10 2.99 2.52
N ALA A 508 15.98 2.18 1.96
CA ALA A 508 17.38 2.53 1.76
C ALA A 508 17.53 3.64 0.72
N ILE A 509 18.22 4.71 1.06
CA ILE A 509 18.62 5.74 0.12
C ILE A 509 19.87 5.26 -0.59
N LYS A 510 19.80 5.08 -1.92
CA LYS A 510 20.91 4.60 -2.78
C LYS A 510 21.91 5.72 -3.09
N ALA A 511 22.30 6.51 -2.13
CA ALA A 511 23.31 7.55 -2.27
C ALA A 511 24.38 7.36 -1.20
N ASN A 512 25.66 7.53 -1.59
CA ASN A 512 26.73 7.59 -0.62
C ASN A 512 26.79 9.03 -0.11
N VAL A 513 26.36 9.24 1.13
CA VAL A 513 26.24 10.56 1.75
C VAL A 513 27.02 10.54 3.05
N GLU A 514 27.97 11.46 3.19
CA GLU A 514 28.76 11.67 4.38
C GLU A 514 28.52 13.09 4.88
N GLY A 515 28.60 13.34 6.16
CA GLY A 515 28.40 14.65 6.77
C GLY A 515 27.60 14.61 8.03
N MET A 516 27.27 15.78 8.54
CA MET A 516 26.62 15.97 9.82
C MET A 516 25.22 16.54 9.67
N ALA A 517 24.32 16.12 10.57
CA ALA A 517 22.99 16.69 10.66
C ALA A 517 22.59 16.92 12.14
N GLN A 518 22.04 18.10 12.40
CA GLN A 518 21.27 18.34 13.62
C GLN A 518 19.79 18.06 13.28
N MET A 519 19.17 17.14 14.00
CA MET A 519 17.87 16.59 13.65
C MET A 519 16.82 16.84 14.72
N ASP A 520 15.63 17.22 14.32
CA ASP A 520 14.37 17.14 15.06
C ASP A 520 13.33 16.52 14.14
N LEU A 521 13.30 15.19 14.12
CA LEU A 521 12.53 14.39 13.18
C LEU A 521 11.42 13.65 13.88
N GLN A 522 10.27 13.57 13.22
CA GLN A 522 9.15 12.74 13.59
C GLN A 522 8.93 11.70 12.49
N ILE A 523 8.85 10.46 12.88
CA ILE A 523 8.60 9.32 11.99
C ILE A 523 7.28 8.70 12.43
N ALA A 524 6.32 8.58 11.53
CA ALA A 524 5.05 7.94 11.82
C ALA A 524 4.66 7.00 10.68
N GLY A 525 3.93 5.94 11.01
CA GLY A 525 3.44 4.99 10.02
C GLY A 525 2.19 4.27 10.50
N SER A 526 1.35 3.83 9.58
CA SER A 526 0.20 2.97 9.86
C SER A 526 0.54 1.50 9.59
N TRP A 527 -0.04 0.57 10.40
CA TRP A 527 0.16 -0.87 10.21
C TRP A 527 -0.68 -1.44 9.08
N ALA A 528 -1.87 -0.90 8.87
CA ALA A 528 -2.85 -1.45 7.94
C ALA A 528 -3.30 -0.40 6.93
N GLY A 529 -3.18 -0.71 5.63
CA GLY A 529 -4.02 -0.13 4.61
C GLY A 529 -5.45 -0.70 4.73
N ASN A 530 -6.47 0.10 4.50
CA ASN A 530 -7.83 -0.38 4.39
C ASN A 530 -7.94 -1.34 3.20
N PHE A 531 -8.17 -2.62 3.48
CA PHE A 531 -8.39 -3.65 2.47
C PHE A 531 -9.82 -3.55 1.90
N SER A 532 -10.09 -2.53 1.15
CA SER A 532 -11.24 -2.52 0.25
C SER A 532 -10.74 -2.79 -1.18
N GLY A 533 -10.60 -4.05 -1.49
CA GLY A 533 -10.74 -4.65 -2.82
C GLY A 533 -9.74 -4.32 -3.93
N THR A 534 -8.92 -3.29 -3.87
CA THR A 534 -7.94 -2.97 -4.92
C THR A 534 -6.75 -2.23 -4.31
N SER A 535 -5.58 -2.89 -4.31
CA SER A 535 -4.27 -2.31 -3.99
C SER A 535 -4.19 -1.52 -2.69
N ALA A 536 -4.28 -2.20 -1.55
CA ALA A 536 -3.87 -1.60 -0.28
C ALA A 536 -2.36 -1.38 -0.29
N ALA A 537 -1.95 -0.22 -0.75
CA ALA A 537 -0.61 0.26 -0.49
C ALA A 537 -0.47 0.48 1.01
N PHE A 538 0.35 -0.33 1.69
CA PHE A 538 0.83 0.02 3.01
C PHE A 538 1.52 1.37 2.89
N SER A 539 1.06 2.36 3.63
CA SER A 539 1.65 3.69 3.60
C SER A 539 3.11 3.59 4.04
N LEU A 540 4.01 4.11 3.22
CA LEU A 540 5.40 4.29 3.63
C LEU A 540 5.44 5.15 4.90
N PRO A 541 6.41 4.89 5.81
CA PRO A 541 6.56 5.71 7.01
C PRO A 541 6.69 7.18 6.63
N GLU A 542 5.95 8.00 7.34
CA GLU A 542 5.98 9.43 7.18
C GLU A 542 7.09 10.02 8.03
N VAL A 543 8.04 10.71 7.40
CA VAL A 543 9.10 11.46 8.09
C VAL A 543 8.78 12.93 7.94
N THR A 544 8.62 13.62 9.05
CA THR A 544 8.39 15.07 9.12
C THR A 544 9.38 15.70 10.10
N GLY A 545 9.52 17.02 10.05
CA GLY A 545 10.40 17.75 10.97
C GLY A 545 11.45 18.57 10.26
N LYS A 546 12.53 18.86 10.99
CA LYS A 546 13.63 19.71 10.52
C LYS A 546 14.96 19.02 10.68
N ALA A 547 15.86 19.26 9.72
CA ALA A 547 17.25 18.87 9.86
C ALA A 547 18.16 19.99 9.32
N GLN A 548 19.18 20.35 10.08
CA GLN A 548 20.23 21.26 9.63
C GLN A 548 21.44 20.43 9.22
N LEU A 549 21.80 20.54 7.97
CA LEU A 549 22.93 19.82 7.37
C LEU A 549 24.19 20.67 7.42
N HIS A 550 25.30 20.03 7.73
CA HIS A 550 26.62 20.66 7.76
C HIS A 550 27.67 19.74 7.11
N ASN A 551 28.48 20.31 6.21
CA ASN A 551 29.59 19.65 5.55
C ASN A 551 29.23 18.29 4.97
N LEU A 552 28.13 18.26 4.20
CA LEU A 552 27.63 17.05 3.60
C LEU A 552 28.29 16.83 2.23
N ARG A 553 28.78 15.64 1.98
CA ARG A 553 29.34 15.21 0.70
C ARG A 553 28.53 14.05 0.16
N ALA A 554 27.98 14.22 -1.04
CA ALA A 554 27.18 13.22 -1.70
C ALA A 554 27.74 12.86 -3.07
N THR A 555 27.77 11.58 -3.40
CA THR A 555 28.08 11.07 -4.75
C THR A 555 26.82 10.53 -5.39
N VAL A 556 26.49 11.04 -6.57
CA VAL A 556 25.28 10.68 -7.32
C VAL A 556 25.69 9.96 -8.60
N ARG A 557 25.02 8.85 -8.93
CA ARG A 557 25.29 8.12 -10.18
C ARG A 557 24.93 8.99 -11.39
N GLY A 558 25.85 9.07 -12.35
CA GLY A 558 25.65 9.84 -13.59
C GLY A 558 26.13 11.27 -13.51
N ILE A 559 26.79 11.65 -12.43
CA ILE A 559 27.45 12.93 -12.24
C ILE A 559 28.91 12.67 -11.95
N ASN A 560 29.79 13.43 -12.60
CA ASN A 560 31.23 13.32 -12.42
C ASN A 560 31.67 14.32 -11.33
N GLY A 561 31.87 13.80 -10.14
CA GLY A 561 32.29 14.60 -9.00
C GLY A 561 31.27 14.61 -7.85
N PRO A 562 31.72 14.93 -6.65
CA PRO A 562 30.86 15.02 -5.48
C PRO A 562 30.03 16.32 -5.47
N ILE A 563 28.87 16.26 -4.86
CA ILE A 563 28.10 17.44 -4.44
C ILE A 563 28.48 17.73 -2.99
N GLU A 564 29.02 18.90 -2.71
CA GLU A 564 29.44 19.29 -1.37
C GLU A 564 28.50 20.37 -0.81
N ILE A 565 27.68 20.01 0.18
CA ILE A 565 26.74 20.93 0.84
C ILE A 565 27.40 21.43 2.11
N SER A 566 27.81 22.69 2.10
CA SER A 566 28.40 23.33 3.28
C SER A 566 27.35 23.53 4.38
N SER A 567 26.16 23.94 4.00
CA SER A 567 25.02 24.08 4.91
C SER A 567 23.68 23.99 4.14
N ALA A 568 22.67 23.40 4.77
CA ALA A 568 21.30 23.45 4.29
C ALA A 568 20.31 23.19 5.44
N GLU A 569 19.13 23.78 5.35
CA GLU A 569 18.01 23.48 6.24
C GLU A 569 16.98 22.63 5.49
N LEU A 570 16.75 21.39 5.95
CA LEU A 570 15.72 20.51 5.43
C LEU A 570 14.46 20.67 6.27
N LEU A 571 13.36 20.93 5.58
CA LEU A 571 12.00 20.89 6.12
C LEU A 571 11.27 19.70 5.50
N LEU A 572 11.08 18.67 6.29
CA LEU A 572 10.33 17.48 5.89
C LEU A 572 8.86 17.69 6.27
N ALA A 573 7.97 17.73 5.29
CA ALA A 573 6.55 17.94 5.48
C ALA A 573 5.74 16.82 4.80
N GLN A 574 4.44 16.79 5.04
CA GLN A 574 3.57 15.77 4.44
C GLN A 574 3.51 15.86 2.91
N ASP A 575 3.62 17.06 2.36
CA ASP A 575 3.59 17.33 0.91
C ASP A 575 4.93 17.11 0.21
N GLY A 576 6.05 17.06 0.97
CA GLY A 576 7.37 16.86 0.38
C GLY A 576 8.51 17.33 1.26
N VAL A 577 9.68 17.37 0.66
CA VAL A 577 10.92 17.85 1.27
C VAL A 577 11.28 19.20 0.68
N ARG A 578 11.46 20.22 1.53
CA ARG A 578 11.99 21.52 1.15
C ARG A 578 13.40 21.66 1.69
N VAL A 579 14.29 22.12 0.85
CA VAL A 579 15.66 22.47 1.22
C VAL A 579 15.76 23.98 1.15
N GLU A 580 15.98 24.60 2.27
CA GLU A 580 16.13 26.06 2.40
C GLU A 580 17.56 26.42 2.79
N LYS A 581 17.96 27.65 2.56
CA LYS A 581 19.30 28.16 2.87
C LYS A 581 20.41 27.23 2.36
N LEU A 582 20.16 26.63 1.19
CA LEU A 582 21.10 25.72 0.55
C LEU A 582 22.38 26.49 0.19
N ASN A 583 23.53 25.99 0.61
CA ASN A 583 24.85 26.42 0.18
C ASN A 583 25.61 25.18 -0.25
N VAL A 584 25.81 25.03 -1.56
CA VAL A 584 26.38 23.82 -2.16
C VAL A 584 27.46 24.18 -3.17
N GLN A 585 28.51 23.39 -3.24
CA GLN A 585 29.52 23.42 -4.28
C GLN A 585 29.28 22.25 -5.24
N ALA A 586 29.11 22.59 -6.51
CA ALA A 586 28.88 21.64 -7.58
C ALA A 586 29.34 22.25 -8.92
N ALA A 587 29.96 21.47 -9.80
CA ALA A 587 30.55 21.96 -11.06
C ALA A 587 31.50 23.15 -10.85
N ASP A 588 32.39 23.05 -9.87
CA ASP A 588 33.33 24.09 -9.42
C ASP A 588 32.69 25.46 -9.09
N ALA A 589 31.38 25.53 -9.02
CA ALA A 589 30.61 26.72 -8.68
C ALA A 589 29.95 26.58 -7.31
N ARG A 590 29.85 27.73 -6.59
CA ARG A 590 29.08 27.81 -5.36
C ARG A 590 27.66 28.27 -5.68
N TRP A 591 26.73 27.42 -5.30
CA TRP A 591 25.30 27.65 -5.47
C TRP A 591 24.63 27.93 -4.13
N THR A 592 23.71 28.85 -4.13
CA THR A 592 22.86 29.17 -3.00
C THR A 592 21.40 29.16 -3.42
N GLY A 593 20.50 28.87 -2.51
CA GLY A 593 19.06 28.94 -2.85
C GLY A 593 18.18 27.97 -2.10
N SER A 594 17.18 27.47 -2.80
CA SER A 594 16.20 26.53 -2.25
C SER A 594 15.78 25.48 -3.28
N MET A 595 15.36 24.32 -2.80
CA MET A 595 14.81 23.23 -3.61
C MET A 595 13.58 22.63 -2.90
N ALA A 596 12.66 22.08 -3.68
CA ALA A 596 11.50 21.35 -3.18
C ALA A 596 11.28 20.08 -4.00
N LEU A 597 11.11 18.97 -3.29
CA LEU A 597 10.78 17.67 -3.87
C LEU A 597 9.40 17.23 -3.34
N PRO A 598 8.42 16.95 -4.18
CA PRO A 598 7.14 16.41 -3.74
C PRO A 598 7.29 14.99 -3.19
N ARG A 599 6.36 14.57 -2.33
CA ARG A 599 6.34 13.23 -1.76
C ARG A 599 5.87 12.19 -2.80
N GLY A 600 6.25 10.94 -2.60
CA GLY A 600 5.80 9.83 -3.46
C GLY A 600 6.66 9.62 -4.70
N CYS A 601 7.85 10.22 -4.75
CA CYS A 601 8.82 10.07 -5.82
C CYS A 601 9.48 8.68 -5.81
N GLY A 602 8.71 7.63 -6.03
CA GLY A 602 9.22 6.25 -6.04
C GLY A 602 9.98 5.85 -7.31
N MET A 603 9.83 6.58 -8.40
CA MET A 603 10.53 6.34 -9.65
C MET A 603 11.17 7.63 -10.19
N PRO A 604 12.41 7.56 -10.71
CA PRO A 604 12.99 8.66 -11.47
C PRO A 604 12.03 9.07 -12.59
N GLY A 605 11.88 10.38 -12.83
CA GLY A 605 11.03 10.92 -13.88
C GLY A 605 9.55 11.15 -13.53
N THR A 606 9.05 10.66 -12.39
CA THR A 606 7.68 10.94 -11.95
C THR A 606 7.56 12.21 -11.12
N CYS A 607 8.66 12.72 -10.61
CA CYS A 607 8.72 13.81 -9.66
C CYS A 607 9.27 15.10 -10.24
N LEU A 608 8.50 16.17 -10.11
CA LEU A 608 8.94 17.50 -10.49
C LEU A 608 9.71 18.14 -9.33
N ILE A 609 11.04 18.23 -9.49
CA ILE A 609 11.90 18.99 -8.57
C ILE A 609 11.71 20.47 -8.87
N ARG A 610 11.34 21.26 -7.88
CA ARG A 610 11.31 22.71 -8.00
C ARG A 610 12.53 23.32 -7.36
N PHE A 611 13.14 24.32 -7.98
CA PHE A 611 14.33 24.95 -7.46
C PHE A 611 14.36 26.46 -7.73
N ASN A 612 15.13 27.15 -6.90
CA ASN A 612 15.52 28.55 -7.11
C ASN A 612 16.97 28.65 -6.67
N LEU A 613 17.89 28.73 -7.63
CA LEU A 613 19.33 28.62 -7.42
C LEU A 613 20.05 29.87 -7.92
N ASN A 614 21.03 30.31 -7.13
CA ASN A 614 21.88 31.42 -7.48
C ASN A 614 23.35 30.96 -7.41
N ALA A 615 24.13 31.31 -8.41
CA ALA A 615 25.59 31.14 -8.43
C ALA A 615 26.26 32.47 -8.65
N GLU A 616 27.40 32.69 -7.99
CA GLU A 616 28.19 33.89 -8.25
C GLU A 616 28.91 33.79 -9.58
N GLU A 617 29.52 32.66 -9.85
CA GLU A 617 30.26 32.37 -11.06
C GLU A 617 30.08 30.90 -11.48
N LEU A 618 29.98 30.65 -12.77
CA LEU A 618 29.88 29.32 -13.36
C LEU A 618 30.65 29.25 -14.69
N GLY A 619 31.50 28.25 -14.85
CA GLY A 619 32.06 27.89 -16.13
C GLY A 619 31.18 26.91 -16.88
N LEU A 620 30.93 27.15 -18.17
CA LEU A 620 30.16 26.22 -18.97
C LEU A 620 30.91 24.90 -19.19
N SER A 621 32.26 24.98 -19.35
CA SER A 621 33.14 23.82 -19.40
C SER A 621 33.10 22.96 -18.16
N ASP A 622 33.06 23.62 -16.99
CA ASP A 622 33.07 22.95 -15.69
C ASP A 622 31.71 22.21 -15.47
N LEU A 623 30.62 22.82 -15.94
CA LEU A 623 29.29 22.21 -15.93
C LEU A 623 29.21 20.99 -16.87
N ASP A 624 29.80 21.11 -18.06
CA ASP A 624 29.84 20.01 -19.03
C ASP A 624 30.65 18.83 -18.51
N GLU A 625 31.82 19.07 -17.95
CA GLU A 625 32.67 18.04 -17.33
C GLU A 625 31.98 17.36 -16.16
N TRP A 626 31.22 18.14 -15.35
CA TRP A 626 30.50 17.64 -14.19
C TRP A 626 29.29 16.76 -14.57
N LEU A 627 28.59 17.11 -15.65
CA LEU A 627 27.46 16.35 -16.18
C LEU A 627 27.89 15.16 -17.04
N SER A 628 29.11 15.15 -17.54
CA SER A 628 29.63 14.07 -18.38
C SER A 628 29.82 12.81 -17.54
N SER A 629 29.31 11.70 -18.00
CA SER A 629 29.57 10.41 -17.36
C SER A 629 31.05 10.05 -17.48
N PRO A 630 31.71 9.58 -16.40
CA PRO A 630 33.10 9.13 -16.47
C PRO A 630 33.19 8.05 -17.54
N PRO A 631 34.26 8.06 -18.39
CA PRO A 631 34.42 7.10 -19.46
C PRO A 631 34.47 5.70 -18.86
N SER A 632 33.37 4.95 -19.01
CA SER A 632 33.34 3.54 -18.65
C SER A 632 34.46 2.84 -19.45
N ARG A 633 35.22 1.93 -18.83
CA ARG A 633 36.18 1.07 -19.53
C ARG A 633 35.45 0.29 -20.61
N ARG A 634 35.34 0.88 -21.81
CA ARG A 634 34.69 0.26 -22.96
C ARG A 634 35.49 -0.91 -23.42
N ARG A 635 34.90 -2.03 -23.61
CA ARG A 635 35.51 -3.15 -24.34
C ARG A 635 35.64 -2.72 -25.80
N TRP A 636 36.80 -2.98 -26.43
CA TRP A 636 37.20 -2.52 -27.77
C TRP A 636 36.14 -2.77 -28.88
N TYR A 637 35.25 -3.72 -28.72
CA TYR A 637 34.20 -4.03 -29.69
C TYR A 637 32.92 -3.17 -29.52
N GLN A 638 32.78 -2.39 -28.46
CA GLN A 638 31.66 -1.46 -28.24
C GLN A 638 31.86 -0.09 -28.87
N VAL A 639 33.08 0.18 -29.36
CA VAL A 639 33.41 1.45 -30.01
C VAL A 639 32.79 1.59 -31.42
N LEU A 640 32.32 0.50 -32.02
CA LEU A 640 31.78 0.50 -33.38
C LEU A 640 30.25 0.67 -33.49
N THR A 641 29.50 0.77 -32.42
CA THR A 641 28.02 0.65 -32.47
C THR A 641 27.20 1.70 -31.75
N SER A 642 27.74 2.75 -31.15
CA SER A 642 26.91 3.65 -30.37
C SER A 642 27.37 5.11 -30.40
N ALA A 643 26.51 5.97 -30.91
CA ALA A 643 26.44 7.35 -30.44
C ALA A 643 26.18 7.30 -28.92
N GLU A 644 26.98 8.02 -28.12
CA GLU A 644 26.76 8.05 -26.67
C GLU A 644 25.40 8.71 -26.37
N PRO A 645 24.49 8.02 -25.68
CA PRO A 645 23.33 8.71 -25.16
C PRO A 645 23.78 9.67 -24.08
N THR A 646 23.23 10.86 -24.08
CA THR A 646 23.22 11.81 -22.98
C THR A 646 23.05 11.11 -21.64
N SER A 647 23.68 11.64 -20.61
CA SER A 647 23.64 11.08 -19.25
C SER A 647 22.28 10.50 -18.90
N PRO A 648 22.15 9.21 -18.57
CA PRO A 648 20.89 8.59 -18.18
C PRO A 648 20.18 9.30 -17.01
N PHE A 649 20.94 10.13 -16.30
CA PHE A 649 20.46 10.99 -15.21
C PHE A 649 19.49 12.06 -15.72
N LEU A 650 19.83 12.77 -16.80
CA LEU A 650 19.01 13.86 -17.35
C LEU A 650 17.72 13.34 -18.02
N GLU A 651 17.75 12.16 -18.64
CA GLU A 651 16.58 11.56 -19.26
C GLU A 651 15.47 11.21 -18.25
N ASN A 652 15.88 10.89 -17.03
CA ASN A 652 14.97 10.49 -15.96
C ASN A 652 14.67 11.62 -14.95
N LEU A 653 15.16 12.83 -15.19
CA LEU A 653 14.96 13.95 -14.29
C LEU A 653 13.84 14.85 -14.80
N ARG A 654 12.95 15.28 -13.89
CA ARG A 654 11.99 16.36 -14.12
C ARG A 654 12.29 17.47 -13.13
N ALA A 655 12.62 18.64 -13.65
CA ALA A 655 13.00 19.76 -12.80
C ALA A 655 12.49 21.07 -13.39
N SER A 656 11.98 21.97 -12.56
CA SER A 656 11.51 23.29 -12.99
C SER A 656 11.90 24.31 -11.94
N GLY A 657 12.44 25.45 -12.39
CA GLY A 657 12.83 26.49 -11.44
C GLY A 657 13.51 27.69 -12.10
N LYS A 658 14.03 28.54 -11.25
CA LYS A 658 14.78 29.74 -11.66
C LYS A 658 16.25 29.58 -11.32
N VAL A 659 17.09 30.05 -12.22
CA VAL A 659 18.53 30.15 -12.03
C VAL A 659 18.97 31.60 -12.25
N SER A 660 19.84 32.06 -11.36
CA SER A 660 20.52 33.34 -11.51
C SER A 660 22.02 33.09 -11.35
N ILE A 661 22.83 33.59 -12.31
CA ILE A 661 24.28 33.47 -12.30
C ILE A 661 24.88 34.84 -12.45
N GLY A 662 25.72 35.25 -11.51
CA GLY A 662 26.38 36.54 -11.55
C GLY A 662 27.27 36.66 -12.79
N ARG A 663 28.11 35.66 -13.03
CA ARG A 663 29.04 35.58 -14.15
C ARG A 663 29.06 34.18 -14.76
N LEU A 664 28.65 34.04 -16.00
CA LEU A 664 28.73 32.82 -16.79
C LEU A 664 29.88 32.89 -17.78
N ARG A 665 30.87 32.01 -17.64
CA ARG A 665 32.05 31.94 -18.51
C ARG A 665 31.83 30.93 -19.63
N PHE A 666 31.91 31.41 -20.84
CA PHE A 666 32.10 30.60 -22.04
C PHE A 666 33.59 30.59 -22.41
N PRO A 667 34.05 29.73 -23.30
CA PRO A 667 35.47 29.69 -23.69
C PRO A 667 36.06 31.00 -24.19
N SER A 668 35.25 31.83 -24.85
CA SER A 668 35.69 33.10 -25.46
C SER A 668 34.88 34.33 -25.00
N ILE A 669 33.79 34.14 -24.25
CA ILE A 669 32.87 35.21 -23.91
C ILE A 669 32.45 35.08 -22.46
N VAL A 670 32.24 36.20 -21.82
CA VAL A 670 31.65 36.24 -20.48
C VAL A 670 30.28 36.90 -20.56
N ALA A 671 29.30 36.29 -19.91
CA ALA A 671 27.98 36.85 -19.73
C ALA A 671 27.74 37.16 -18.24
N ASP A 672 27.38 38.39 -17.93
CA ASP A 672 27.09 38.84 -16.58
C ASP A 672 25.57 38.87 -16.33
N ARG A 673 25.16 38.78 -15.06
CA ARG A 673 23.76 38.90 -14.61
C ARG A 673 22.80 37.98 -15.37
N VAL A 674 23.22 36.74 -15.60
CA VAL A 674 22.41 35.78 -16.31
C VAL A 674 21.24 35.31 -15.41
N SER A 675 20.04 35.33 -15.94
CA SER A 675 18.84 34.79 -15.27
C SER A 675 17.92 34.09 -16.27
N ALA A 676 17.38 32.94 -15.86
CA ALA A 676 16.48 32.15 -16.71
C ALA A 676 15.52 31.31 -15.87
N ALA A 677 14.37 30.98 -16.43
CA ALA A 677 13.53 29.91 -15.98
C ALA A 677 13.87 28.64 -16.77
N LEU A 678 14.11 27.55 -16.04
CA LEU A 678 14.52 26.24 -16.59
C LEU A 678 13.40 25.22 -16.35
N ASP A 679 13.03 24.51 -17.40
CA ASP A 679 12.14 23.34 -17.33
C ASP A 679 12.81 22.16 -18.02
N LEU A 680 13.14 21.13 -17.25
CA LEU A 680 13.70 19.88 -17.74
C LEU A 680 12.66 18.77 -17.62
N GLU A 681 12.31 18.18 -18.74
CA GLU A 681 11.41 17.04 -18.79
C GLU A 681 11.87 16.03 -19.83
N ARG A 682 12.16 14.81 -19.39
CA ARG A 682 12.56 13.67 -20.26
C ARG A 682 13.68 14.00 -21.26
N GLY A 683 14.74 14.62 -20.77
CA GLY A 683 15.88 15.00 -21.61
C GLY A 683 15.65 16.28 -22.45
N THR A 684 14.46 16.89 -22.41
CA THR A 684 14.20 18.18 -23.06
C THR A 684 14.35 19.29 -22.04
N LEU A 685 15.32 20.18 -22.22
CA LEU A 685 15.54 21.37 -21.42
C LEU A 685 14.99 22.59 -22.14
N LYS A 686 14.03 23.27 -21.54
CA LYS A 686 13.51 24.57 -21.95
C LYS A 686 14.12 25.66 -21.06
N ILE A 687 14.66 26.68 -21.68
CA ILE A 687 15.24 27.86 -21.03
C ILE A 687 14.35 29.03 -21.47
N SER A 688 13.55 29.55 -20.57
CA SER A 688 12.62 30.65 -20.85
C SER A 688 13.06 31.89 -20.12
N GLU A 689 12.66 33.04 -20.65
CA GLU A 689 12.99 34.35 -20.07
C GLU A 689 14.51 34.57 -19.85
N LEU A 690 15.33 33.96 -20.68
CA LEU A 690 16.79 34.11 -20.56
C LEU A 690 17.16 35.58 -20.74
N ARG A 691 17.83 36.13 -19.75
CA ARG A 691 18.40 37.47 -19.74
C ARG A 691 19.87 37.39 -19.39
N ALA A 692 20.69 38.12 -20.12
CA ALA A 692 22.13 38.16 -19.86
C ALA A 692 22.67 39.47 -20.36
N ASP A 693 23.68 39.98 -19.70
CA ASP A 693 24.50 41.07 -20.20
C ASP A 693 25.78 40.45 -20.79
N LEU A 694 26.02 40.72 -22.05
CA LEU A 694 27.17 40.17 -22.77
C LEU A 694 27.70 41.15 -23.79
N LEU A 695 29.01 41.17 -23.97
CA LEU A 695 29.65 42.05 -24.95
C LEU A 695 29.19 43.50 -24.85
N GLY A 696 29.13 44.08 -23.65
CA GLY A 696 28.69 45.43 -23.39
C GLY A 696 27.19 45.72 -23.60
N GLY A 697 26.44 44.77 -24.12
CA GLY A 697 25.00 44.88 -24.40
C GLY A 697 24.16 43.90 -23.58
N LYS A 698 22.92 43.69 -24.06
CA LYS A 698 21.92 42.81 -23.41
C LYS A 698 21.36 41.80 -24.36
N HIS A 699 21.21 40.60 -23.87
CA HIS A 699 20.49 39.51 -24.51
C HIS A 699 19.18 39.21 -23.81
N ARG A 700 18.13 38.90 -24.57
CA ARG A 700 16.87 38.32 -24.09
C ARG A 700 16.41 37.28 -25.10
N GLY A 701 15.99 36.11 -24.61
CA GLY A 701 15.53 35.06 -25.52
C GLY A 701 15.05 33.80 -24.80
N ASP A 702 14.67 32.85 -25.61
CA ASP A 702 14.22 31.55 -25.18
C ASP A 702 14.97 30.45 -25.96
N TRP A 703 15.31 29.38 -25.27
CA TRP A 703 15.99 28.24 -25.86
C TRP A 703 15.33 26.93 -25.47
N GLN A 704 15.36 25.99 -26.38
CA GLN A 704 14.98 24.60 -26.13
C GLN A 704 16.09 23.68 -26.61
N MET A 705 16.46 22.75 -25.78
CA MET A 705 17.48 21.73 -26.05
C MET A 705 16.87 20.35 -25.87
N ASP A 706 16.81 19.57 -26.93
CA ASP A 706 16.41 18.16 -26.89
C ASP A 706 17.67 17.30 -26.81
N LEU A 707 18.05 16.95 -25.59
CA LEU A 707 19.22 16.14 -25.28
C LEU A 707 18.96 14.64 -25.48
N SER A 708 17.71 14.24 -25.72
CA SER A 708 17.35 12.84 -25.98
C SER A 708 17.50 12.46 -27.46
N ALA A 709 17.57 13.46 -28.35
CA ALA A 709 17.83 13.25 -29.77
C ALA A 709 19.32 12.88 -30.01
N ALA A 710 19.57 12.09 -31.00
CA ALA A 710 20.93 11.69 -31.40
C ALA A 710 21.20 12.12 -32.87
N PRO A 711 21.95 13.20 -33.11
CA PRO A 711 22.57 14.14 -32.17
C PRO A 711 21.56 15.06 -31.47
N PRO A 712 21.93 15.68 -30.32
CA PRO A 712 21.11 16.66 -29.61
C PRO A 712 20.67 17.81 -30.53
N ARG A 713 19.45 18.31 -30.31
CA ARG A 713 18.86 19.41 -31.09
C ARG A 713 18.69 20.64 -30.23
N TYR A 714 18.98 21.79 -30.81
CA TYR A 714 18.91 23.08 -30.19
C TYR A 714 18.01 24.00 -31.00
N THR A 715 17.10 24.72 -30.34
CA THR A 715 16.26 25.73 -30.99
C THR A 715 16.23 26.95 -30.08
N GLY A 716 16.54 28.09 -30.63
CA GLY A 716 16.60 29.32 -29.86
C GLY A 716 16.12 30.53 -30.62
N SER A 717 15.58 31.51 -29.93
CA SER A 717 15.23 32.80 -30.47
C SER A 717 15.53 33.89 -29.44
N GLY A 718 15.87 35.05 -29.90
CA GLY A 718 16.17 36.14 -28.96
C GLY A 718 16.40 37.48 -29.62
N THR A 719 16.64 38.46 -28.74
CA THR A 719 16.97 39.83 -29.09
C THR A 719 18.30 40.20 -28.45
N LEU A 720 19.11 40.90 -29.21
CA LEU A 720 20.38 41.49 -28.80
C LEU A 720 20.24 43.01 -28.89
N THR A 721 20.63 43.69 -27.83
CA THR A 721 20.49 45.15 -27.75
C THR A 721 21.78 45.78 -27.28
N GLY A 722 22.36 46.70 -28.05
CA GLY A 722 23.56 47.44 -27.67
C GLY A 722 24.85 46.60 -27.58
N ILE A 723 24.94 45.54 -28.36
CA ILE A 723 26.12 44.65 -28.40
C ILE A 723 27.32 45.41 -28.93
N SER A 724 28.44 45.43 -28.21
CA SER A 724 29.72 45.95 -28.66
C SER A 724 30.40 44.97 -29.60
N LEU A 725 30.45 45.33 -30.85
CA LEU A 725 31.14 44.51 -31.84
C LEU A 725 32.67 44.56 -31.67
N GLN A 726 33.20 45.61 -31.00
CA GLN A 726 34.59 45.68 -30.62
C GLN A 726 34.92 44.56 -29.63
N GLU A 727 34.13 44.41 -28.54
CA GLU A 727 34.33 43.34 -27.55
C GLU A 727 34.14 41.96 -28.17
N MET A 728 33.24 41.79 -29.12
CA MET A 728 33.08 40.57 -29.89
C MET A 728 34.30 40.23 -30.71
N ALA A 729 34.86 41.21 -31.43
CA ALA A 729 36.07 41.03 -32.23
C ALA A 729 37.29 40.75 -31.37
N ASP A 730 37.44 41.39 -30.24
CA ASP A 730 38.51 41.17 -29.26
C ASP A 730 38.44 39.73 -28.70
N ALA A 731 37.21 39.24 -28.39
CA ALA A 731 37.01 37.85 -27.95
C ALA A 731 37.39 36.84 -29.06
N MET A 732 37.32 37.23 -30.31
CA MET A 732 37.76 36.42 -31.47
C MET A 732 39.27 36.60 -31.80
N HIS A 733 39.98 37.44 -31.05
CA HIS A 733 41.38 37.77 -31.24
C HIS A 733 41.71 38.41 -32.61
N ASP A 734 40.73 39.11 -33.17
CA ASP A 734 40.85 39.76 -34.46
C ASP A 734 39.94 41.02 -34.51
N PRO A 735 40.48 42.25 -34.35
CA PRO A 735 39.72 43.50 -34.25
C PRO A 735 39.18 44.02 -35.63
N TRP A 736 38.50 43.15 -36.37
CA TRP A 736 38.05 43.43 -37.74
C TRP A 736 36.82 44.32 -37.83
N ILE A 737 36.05 44.41 -36.74
CA ILE A 737 34.82 45.20 -36.71
C ILE A 737 34.67 45.91 -35.38
N SER A 738 34.13 47.09 -35.40
CA SER A 738 33.70 47.86 -34.22
C SER A 738 32.32 48.45 -34.40
N GLY A 739 31.75 49.05 -33.33
CA GLY A 739 30.44 49.65 -33.32
C GLY A 739 29.50 48.95 -32.41
N THR A 740 28.24 49.39 -32.42
CA THR A 740 27.15 48.78 -31.63
C THR A 740 26.12 48.09 -32.51
N ALA A 741 25.68 46.91 -32.10
CA ALA A 741 24.71 46.13 -32.87
C ALA A 741 23.43 45.86 -32.04
N GLU A 742 22.31 45.91 -32.70
CA GLU A 742 21.02 45.40 -32.25
C GLU A 742 20.54 44.33 -33.20
N GLY A 743 19.83 43.34 -32.72
CA GLY A 743 19.31 42.31 -33.63
C GLY A 743 18.32 41.34 -32.97
N THR A 744 17.61 40.64 -33.85
CA THR A 744 16.77 39.50 -33.48
C THR A 744 17.23 38.28 -34.25
N TYR A 745 17.23 37.15 -33.59
CA TYR A 745 17.61 35.89 -34.21
C TYR A 745 16.63 34.77 -33.91
N GLN A 746 16.57 33.81 -34.83
CA GLN A 746 15.99 32.49 -34.64
C GLN A 746 16.98 31.50 -35.19
N LEU A 747 17.29 30.47 -34.40
CA LEU A 747 18.33 29.50 -34.66
C LEU A 747 17.86 28.10 -34.37
N THR A 748 18.16 27.17 -35.24
CA THR A 748 18.04 25.74 -35.01
C THR A 748 19.39 25.09 -35.33
N ALA A 749 19.83 24.16 -34.48
CA ALA A 749 21.09 23.46 -34.68
C ALA A 749 21.03 22.04 -34.10
N SER A 750 22.00 21.20 -34.47
CA SER A 750 22.17 19.89 -33.91
C SER A 750 23.68 19.56 -33.85
N GLY A 751 24.07 18.81 -32.82
CA GLY A 751 25.47 18.43 -32.69
C GLY A 751 25.87 18.08 -31.27
N ILE A 752 26.99 17.40 -31.12
CA ILE A 752 27.55 17.00 -29.81
C ILE A 752 28.68 17.95 -29.38
N ASP A 753 29.21 18.74 -30.28
CA ASP A 753 30.25 19.72 -30.03
C ASP A 753 29.99 21.03 -30.78
N SER A 754 30.83 22.05 -30.54
CA SER A 754 30.65 23.37 -31.13
C SER A 754 30.81 23.38 -32.64
N SER A 755 31.64 22.52 -33.22
CA SER A 755 31.85 22.41 -34.70
C SER A 755 30.58 21.87 -35.35
N ALA A 756 30.10 20.71 -34.87
CA ALA A 756 28.87 20.08 -35.37
C ALA A 756 27.64 20.99 -35.17
N PHE A 757 27.56 21.72 -34.04
CA PHE A 757 26.51 22.73 -33.79
C PHE A 757 26.51 23.80 -34.89
N TRP A 758 27.66 24.42 -35.18
CA TRP A 758 27.70 25.50 -36.14
C TRP A 758 27.57 25.03 -37.59
N GLU A 759 28.09 23.84 -37.93
CA GLU A 759 27.94 23.24 -39.25
C GLU A 759 26.49 22.88 -39.59
N SER A 760 25.71 22.48 -38.57
CA SER A 760 24.29 22.17 -38.73
C SER A 760 23.35 23.35 -38.55
N ALA A 761 23.87 24.49 -38.08
CA ALA A 761 23.08 25.64 -37.70
C ALA A 761 22.33 26.23 -38.90
N GLU A 762 21.02 26.39 -38.74
CA GLU A 762 20.12 27.06 -39.63
C GLU A 762 19.34 28.14 -38.90
N GLY A 763 19.18 29.30 -39.52
CA GLY A 763 18.50 30.39 -38.85
C GLY A 763 18.33 31.64 -39.63
N ALA A 764 17.67 32.62 -39.01
CA ALA A 764 17.48 33.95 -39.54
C ALA A 764 17.96 34.98 -38.50
N LEU A 765 18.65 35.99 -38.99
CA LEU A 765 19.14 37.11 -38.21
C LEU A 765 18.67 38.41 -38.86
N GLN A 766 18.10 39.30 -38.09
CA GLN A 766 17.88 40.70 -38.48
C GLN A 766 18.75 41.56 -37.57
N PHE A 767 19.54 42.42 -38.16
CA PHE A 767 20.49 43.24 -37.45
C PHE A 767 20.47 44.71 -37.84
N ASP A 768 20.88 45.56 -36.91
CA ASP A 768 21.09 47.01 -37.08
C ASP A 768 22.39 47.37 -36.36
N LEU A 769 23.41 47.59 -37.15
CA LEU A 769 24.72 48.02 -36.67
C LEU A 769 24.87 49.52 -36.82
N ARG A 770 25.40 50.21 -35.85
CA ARG A 770 25.60 51.68 -35.80
C ARG A 770 27.00 52.04 -35.36
N ASN A 771 27.46 53.14 -35.90
CA ASN A 771 28.74 53.73 -35.54
C ASN A 771 29.92 52.75 -35.57
N GLY A 772 29.99 51.94 -36.64
CA GLY A 772 30.98 50.92 -36.79
C GLY A 772 32.16 51.28 -37.69
N VAL A 773 33.19 50.46 -37.60
CA VAL A 773 34.33 50.47 -38.53
C VAL A 773 34.66 49.07 -38.92
N LEU A 774 34.80 48.76 -40.19
CA LEU A 774 35.31 47.51 -40.72
C LEU A 774 36.81 47.72 -40.99
N SER A 775 37.67 47.32 -40.04
CA SER A 775 39.08 47.71 -40.00
C SER A 775 39.89 47.19 -41.17
N HIS A 776 39.56 46.03 -41.72
CA HIS A 776 40.31 45.36 -42.78
C HIS A 776 39.75 45.66 -44.18
N ILE A 777 38.60 46.36 -44.28
CA ILE A 777 37.95 46.67 -45.57
C ILE A 777 38.21 48.13 -45.91
N SER A 778 38.82 48.40 -47.07
CA SER A 778 38.93 49.71 -47.67
C SER A 778 38.40 49.68 -49.09
N LEU A 779 37.44 50.54 -49.42
CA LEU A 779 36.81 50.54 -50.74
C LEU A 779 37.62 51.33 -51.79
N ALA A 780 38.45 52.24 -51.36
CA ALA A 780 39.40 52.95 -52.20
C ALA A 780 40.72 53.10 -51.49
N SER A 781 41.82 53.13 -52.24
CA SER A 781 43.17 53.15 -51.71
C SER A 781 43.45 54.35 -50.77
N ASP A 782 42.69 55.42 -50.92
CA ASP A 782 42.94 56.70 -50.23
C ASP A 782 41.95 56.97 -49.09
N GLU A 783 40.91 56.13 -48.89
CA GLU A 783 39.84 56.35 -47.91
C GLU A 783 40.01 55.71 -46.51
N GLY A 784 41.02 54.84 -46.33
CA GLY A 784 41.24 54.11 -45.09
C GLY A 784 40.14 53.09 -44.79
N PRO A 785 40.03 52.58 -43.56
CA PRO A 785 39.03 51.60 -43.14
C PRO A 785 37.56 52.05 -43.37
N LEU A 786 36.69 51.15 -43.82
CA LEU A 786 35.30 51.47 -44.12
C LEU A 786 34.53 51.87 -42.84
N ARG A 787 34.13 53.11 -42.76
CA ARG A 787 33.30 53.63 -41.65
C ARG A 787 31.83 53.41 -41.96
N VAL A 788 31.13 52.84 -40.98
CA VAL A 788 29.70 52.51 -41.07
C VAL A 788 28.90 53.39 -40.11
N ALA A 789 28.14 54.31 -40.62
CA ALA A 789 27.19 55.06 -39.79
C ALA A 789 26.03 54.17 -39.37
N ARG A 790 25.49 53.39 -40.30
CA ARG A 790 24.47 52.39 -40.04
C ARG A 790 24.47 51.27 -41.06
N TRP A 791 24.38 50.03 -40.58
CA TRP A 791 24.21 48.87 -41.46
C TRP A 791 23.08 48.02 -40.95
N GLN A 792 22.01 47.94 -41.72
CA GLN A 792 20.81 47.17 -41.49
C GLN A 792 20.69 46.04 -42.49
N GLY A 793 20.32 44.88 -42.05
CA GLY A 793 20.13 43.75 -42.93
C GLY A 793 19.38 42.60 -42.33
N ARG A 794 19.06 41.67 -43.23
CA ARG A 794 18.61 40.32 -42.86
C ARG A 794 19.64 39.35 -43.39
N ALA A 795 19.99 38.41 -42.56
CA ALA A 795 20.90 37.34 -42.90
C ALA A 795 20.25 36.00 -42.59
N ARG A 796 20.57 35.00 -43.38
CA ARG A 796 20.23 33.60 -43.14
C ARG A 796 21.50 32.85 -42.83
N LEU A 797 21.47 32.05 -41.80
CA LEU A 797 22.53 31.10 -41.48
C LEU A 797 22.13 29.75 -42.04
N ARG A 798 23.01 29.10 -42.81
CA ARG A 798 22.79 27.76 -43.35
C ARG A 798 24.09 27.06 -43.54
N ALA A 799 24.24 25.85 -42.95
CA ALA A 799 25.44 25.00 -43.09
C ALA A 799 26.75 25.77 -42.89
N GLY A 800 26.86 26.51 -41.77
CA GLY A 800 28.09 27.26 -41.44
C GLY A 800 28.33 28.51 -42.33
N LYS A 801 27.37 28.95 -43.13
CA LYS A 801 27.46 30.17 -43.99
C LYS A 801 26.35 31.16 -43.61
N ILE A 802 26.73 32.39 -43.47
CA ILE A 802 25.84 33.52 -43.27
C ILE A 802 25.55 34.13 -44.65
N GLU A 803 24.36 34.06 -45.15
CA GLU A 803 23.93 34.65 -46.41
C GLU A 803 23.17 35.95 -46.08
N ILE A 804 23.67 37.08 -46.63
CA ILE A 804 23.05 38.39 -46.50
C ILE A 804 22.24 38.64 -47.78
N ASP A 805 20.90 38.56 -47.62
CA ASP A 805 20.00 38.69 -48.79
C ASP A 805 19.98 40.13 -49.38
N LYS A 806 19.77 41.10 -48.55
CA LYS A 806 19.84 42.54 -48.83
C LYS A 806 20.13 43.31 -47.57
N GLY A 807 21.26 43.95 -47.52
CA GLY A 807 21.65 44.85 -46.45
C GLY A 807 21.80 46.28 -46.98
N LYS A 808 21.42 47.26 -46.17
CA LYS A 808 21.68 48.67 -46.46
C LYS A 808 22.75 49.18 -45.53
N LEU A 809 23.89 49.49 -46.09
CA LEU A 809 25.03 50.08 -45.40
C LEU A 809 25.15 51.56 -45.75
N VAL A 810 25.06 52.41 -44.73
CA VAL A 810 25.22 53.86 -44.84
C VAL A 810 26.62 54.17 -44.28
N SER A 811 27.50 54.63 -45.11
CA SER A 811 28.79 55.20 -44.77
C SER A 811 28.66 56.74 -44.76
N PRO A 812 29.56 57.50 -44.14
CA PRO A 812 29.61 58.96 -44.20
C PRO A 812 29.70 59.48 -45.66
N PHE A 813 30.21 58.67 -46.60
CA PHE A 813 30.47 59.09 -47.97
C PHE A 813 29.47 58.53 -48.97
N ALA A 814 28.78 57.45 -48.70
CA ALA A 814 27.85 56.81 -49.62
C ALA A 814 26.93 55.81 -48.93
N THR A 815 25.86 55.47 -49.61
CA THR A 815 24.99 54.37 -49.21
C THR A 815 25.22 53.20 -50.15
N TYR A 816 25.40 52.00 -49.56
CA TYR A 816 25.61 50.77 -50.31
C TYR A 816 24.48 49.75 -50.03
N GLU A 817 24.08 49.04 -51.03
CA GLU A 817 23.37 47.77 -50.88
C GLU A 817 24.42 46.65 -50.77
N ILE A 818 24.31 45.83 -49.77
CA ILE A 818 25.24 44.73 -49.53
C ILE A 818 24.48 43.40 -49.61
N SER A 819 25.05 42.45 -50.38
CA SER A 819 24.60 41.07 -50.44
C SER A 819 25.79 40.12 -50.50
N GLY A 820 25.55 38.82 -50.32
CA GLY A 820 26.61 37.83 -50.45
C GLY A 820 26.69 36.88 -49.25
N THR A 821 27.81 36.19 -49.11
CA THR A 821 27.98 35.17 -48.08
C THR A 821 29.24 35.43 -47.26
N ALA A 822 29.13 35.06 -45.93
CA ALA A 822 30.28 34.98 -45.05
C ALA A 822 30.28 33.59 -44.38
N SER A 823 31.35 32.84 -44.41
CA SER A 823 31.40 31.58 -43.71
C SER A 823 31.82 31.78 -42.26
N LEU A 824 31.38 30.88 -41.36
CA LEU A 824 31.86 30.84 -39.99
C LEU A 824 33.38 30.52 -39.92
N GLY A 825 33.95 29.96 -40.97
CA GLY A 825 35.40 29.79 -41.19
C GLY A 825 36.12 31.07 -41.69
N ARG A 826 35.39 32.24 -41.55
CA ARG A 826 35.92 33.60 -41.85
C ARG A 826 36.20 33.86 -43.32
N MET A 827 35.67 33.13 -44.29
CA MET A 827 35.73 33.43 -45.73
C MET A 827 34.59 34.38 -46.10
N LEU A 828 34.91 35.41 -46.89
CA LEU A 828 34.00 36.41 -47.38
C LEU A 828 33.79 36.27 -48.90
N ASP A 829 32.55 36.48 -49.34
CA ASP A 829 32.15 36.64 -50.73
C ASP A 829 30.95 37.61 -50.73
N LEU A 830 31.31 38.91 -50.66
CA LEU A 830 30.29 39.98 -50.50
C LEU A 830 30.34 40.92 -51.72
N GLU A 831 29.17 41.42 -52.07
CA GLU A 831 28.99 42.39 -53.11
C GLU A 831 28.34 43.65 -52.53
N LEU A 832 29.01 44.81 -52.74
CA LEU A 832 28.54 46.11 -52.31
C LEU A 832 28.22 46.96 -53.54
N THR A 833 26.96 47.31 -53.75
CA THR A 833 26.50 48.15 -54.82
C THR A 833 26.26 49.54 -54.29
N ARG A 834 26.96 50.55 -54.82
CA ARG A 834 26.76 51.93 -54.42
C ARG A 834 25.45 52.44 -54.97
N GLY A 835 24.56 52.96 -54.05
CA GLY A 835 23.28 53.58 -54.45
C GLY A 835 23.49 54.89 -55.25
N ALA A 836 22.78 55.02 -56.35
CA ALA A 836 22.80 56.27 -57.13
C ALA A 836 22.03 57.40 -56.36
N GLU A 837 22.77 58.34 -55.75
CA GLU A 837 22.18 59.61 -55.34
C GLU A 837 21.77 60.39 -56.56
N MET A 838 20.57 61.00 -56.52
CA MET A 838 19.87 61.74 -57.59
C MET A 838 20.79 62.79 -58.16
N LYS A 839 21.57 62.48 -59.21
CA LYS A 839 21.98 63.30 -60.37
C LYS A 839 22.30 62.36 -61.56
N PRO A 840 21.60 62.46 -62.70
CA PRO A 840 21.92 61.62 -63.82
C PRO A 840 23.08 62.29 -64.61
N ASP A 841 24.29 62.03 -64.24
CA ASP A 841 25.47 62.21 -65.07
C ASP A 841 26.33 60.97 -65.06
N ARG A 842 26.21 60.23 -66.21
CA ARG A 842 27.08 59.22 -66.77
C ARG A 842 28.04 58.46 -65.80
N GLY A 843 27.56 57.56 -65.02
CA GLY A 843 28.39 56.63 -64.29
C GLY A 843 27.55 55.47 -63.90
N GLY A 844 27.75 54.26 -64.46
CA GLY A 844 27.12 52.99 -63.98
C GLY A 844 27.28 52.78 -62.49
N ALA A 845 26.38 51.99 -61.81
CA ALA A 845 26.44 51.65 -60.47
C ALA A 845 27.84 50.98 -60.14
N LEU A 846 28.52 51.52 -59.17
CA LEU A 846 29.85 50.93 -58.76
C LEU A 846 29.60 49.71 -57.90
N VAL A 847 30.09 48.57 -58.30
CA VAL A 847 29.96 47.32 -57.57
C VAL A 847 31.36 46.93 -57.04
N TYR A 848 31.46 46.80 -55.71
CA TYR A 848 32.68 46.31 -55.05
C TYR A 848 32.47 44.84 -54.69
N SER A 849 33.33 43.95 -55.11
CA SER A 849 33.38 42.53 -54.71
C SER A 849 34.42 42.38 -53.62
N ILE A 850 34.04 41.84 -52.47
CA ILE A 850 34.93 41.59 -51.35
C ILE A 850 35.03 40.08 -51.17
N THR A 851 36.21 39.53 -51.44
CA THR A 851 36.50 38.10 -51.36
C THR A 851 37.69 37.85 -50.41
N GLY A 852 37.99 36.61 -50.06
CA GLY A 852 39.11 36.27 -49.20
C GLY A 852 38.70 35.97 -47.75
N THR A 853 39.59 36.23 -46.81
CA THR A 853 39.29 36.04 -45.40
C THR A 853 38.91 37.37 -44.71
N VAL A 854 38.26 37.30 -43.53
CA VAL A 854 37.98 38.50 -42.71
C VAL A 854 39.26 39.22 -42.32
N ALA A 855 40.39 38.50 -42.08
CA ALA A 855 41.69 39.07 -41.73
C ALA A 855 42.39 39.67 -42.97
N GLU A 856 42.23 39.09 -44.14
CA GLU A 856 42.85 39.54 -45.40
C GLU A 856 41.84 39.57 -46.51
N PRO A 857 40.91 40.56 -46.47
CA PRO A 857 39.92 40.71 -47.52
C PRO A 857 40.51 41.32 -48.80
N ARG A 858 40.08 40.86 -49.96
CA ARG A 858 40.46 41.37 -51.28
C ARG A 858 39.28 42.13 -51.85
N VAL A 859 39.47 43.42 -52.06
CA VAL A 859 38.44 44.29 -52.60
C VAL A 859 38.75 44.54 -54.09
N ALA A 860 37.80 44.20 -54.93
CA ALA A 860 37.91 44.48 -56.37
C ALA A 860 36.71 45.35 -56.82
N LEU A 861 36.97 46.38 -57.64
CA LEU A 861 35.98 47.24 -58.25
C LEU A 861 35.59 46.65 -59.59
N THR A 862 34.33 46.27 -59.77
CA THR A 862 33.80 45.78 -61.04
C THR A 862 32.80 46.81 -61.59
N PRO A 863 33.05 47.37 -62.79
CA PRO A 863 32.08 48.22 -63.44
C PRO A 863 30.82 47.41 -63.77
N ALA A 864 29.63 47.92 -63.41
CA ALA A 864 28.39 47.21 -63.67
C ALA A 864 28.25 46.94 -65.18
N GLN A 865 28.44 45.72 -65.60
CA GLN A 865 27.97 45.27 -66.89
C GLN A 865 26.45 45.17 -66.86
N GLU A 866 25.77 45.83 -67.83
CA GLU A 866 24.34 45.58 -68.09
C GLU A 866 24.11 44.07 -68.25
N THR A 867 23.52 43.46 -67.29
CA THR A 867 23.05 42.09 -67.42
C THR A 867 21.92 42.06 -68.43
N GLN A 868 22.23 41.87 -69.72
CA GLN A 868 21.22 41.54 -70.75
C GLN A 868 20.54 40.25 -70.26
N ALA A 869 19.26 40.43 -69.95
CA ALA A 869 18.35 39.33 -69.73
C ALA A 869 18.33 38.42 -70.95
N ARG A 870 19.00 37.25 -70.84
CA ARG A 870 18.77 36.15 -71.81
C ARG A 870 17.44 35.54 -71.49
N LEU A 871 16.42 36.03 -72.16
CA LEU A 871 15.19 35.33 -72.49
C LEU A 871 15.57 34.06 -73.23
N LYS A 872 15.40 32.89 -72.68
CA LYS A 872 15.38 31.64 -73.43
C LYS A 872 14.00 31.42 -74.10
N PRO A 873 13.99 30.74 -75.24
CA PRO A 873 12.76 30.31 -75.87
C PRO A 873 12.04 29.19 -75.09
#